data_c756c248829ba84d47b87f8c0c185aa9
#
_entry.id   c756c248829ba84d47b87f8c0c185aa9
#
_cell.length_a   1.000
_cell.length_b   1.000
_cell.length_c   1.000
_cell.angle_alpha   90.00
_cell.angle_beta   90.00
_cell.angle_gamma   90.00
#
_symmetry.space_group_name_H-M   'P 1'
#
loop_
_entity.id
_entity.type
_entity.pdbx_description
1 polymer ?
#
loop_
_entity_poly.entity_id
_entity_poly.type
_entity_poly.pdbx_seq_one_letter_code
_entity_poly.pdbx_strand_id
1 'polypeptide(L)'
;MNGCDHQTPNYALPEFIRYFNETHDDYELRQVSLTQYLDELRVSPDTLSVFCGEQNRTNYSAGRHLNPTLKNTLSTHIPQKIENAQCEAGLVRCAEPLSAMLAAAHLPLGLHYLDTAWKYLLQNHPHDSICGCICDDVARDMERRFAWARDIMQQYQQEAMRRLAAQTDTQQTLADEIPVQLFHLSPWPEENAVQTFTLRLPADTLLRGLAIRTADGQDIPCQIVRLRKDGVILHPMDRDPSWDDYLLADVLVQLPHQAAMSWTTLYCRPSIVPLSLPERPVVRFQTLENEYLQVSIQPNGPLDVKNKRSGTAYRGLNLFTDEADIGDAYLFSPELTAKVWNSATSAPSIRIQQGALYTSAILDWRYRRKPDEAEQSLRLTLSLRKNDPLLRFHLEIENRAGDHRLRVHFPTGFSCDESFADSIFTVETHPIRRRQPKPEAWVETESGCYAQKRFVYLQNGRQRLVFMGAGLLEYEASDGENGADLAVTLLRAVGRCGSVRSMTAYAPPGPCALYPQDSQLLGNWEMEYALAFDTPDRELSMLAERYHTPELYYQDTAHPAQMQESAQSLFCLDVPEFVVSCVQGLGDGEILIRGYQYTGHSLSVSIRFCRSIQTAWRTDFTGNRREAVDISGDTLAFSAPHAKIMTFVVRL
;
A
#
# COMPACT_ATOMS: atom_id res chain seq x y z
N MET A 1 4.53 -35.63 16.21
CA MET A 1 5.25 -34.46 16.79
C MET A 1 4.76 -34.21 18.20
N ASN A 2 5.66 -33.95 19.13
CA ASN A 2 5.34 -33.59 20.52
C ASN A 2 6.12 -32.32 20.87
N GLY A 3 5.43 -31.28 21.30
CA GLY A 3 5.98 -29.99 21.69
C GLY A 3 4.91 -28.94 21.59
N CYS A 4 5.08 -27.83 22.28
CA CYS A 4 4.19 -26.69 22.28
C CYS A 4 5.00 -25.41 22.45
N ASP A 5 4.48 -24.33 21.93
CA ASP A 5 5.03 -23.01 22.15
C ASP A 5 4.97 -22.61 23.64
N HIS A 6 5.88 -21.76 24.09
CA HIS A 6 5.99 -21.30 25.49
C HIS A 6 6.22 -22.39 26.53
N GLN A 7 6.77 -23.53 26.12
CA GLN A 7 7.16 -24.59 27.05
C GLN A 7 8.69 -24.73 27.15
N THR A 8 9.18 -24.92 28.36
CA THR A 8 10.58 -25.28 28.57
C THR A 8 10.87 -26.70 28.02
N PRO A 9 12.10 -26.94 27.52
CA PRO A 9 12.47 -28.28 27.11
C PRO A 9 12.22 -29.30 28.23
N ASN A 10 11.61 -30.42 27.87
CA ASN A 10 11.43 -31.53 28.84
C ASN A 10 12.73 -32.32 28.96
N TYR A 11 13.48 -32.03 29.99
CA TYR A 11 14.76 -32.71 30.26
C TYR A 11 14.64 -34.20 30.53
N ALA A 12 13.46 -34.69 30.92
CA ALA A 12 13.21 -36.12 31.13
C ALA A 12 12.87 -36.85 29.81
N LEU A 13 12.70 -36.15 28.68
CA LEU A 13 12.29 -36.75 27.41
C LEU A 13 13.24 -37.87 26.93
N PRO A 14 14.57 -37.70 26.95
CA PRO A 14 15.48 -38.78 26.52
C PRO A 14 15.36 -40.06 27.38
N GLU A 15 15.20 -39.88 28.69
CA GLU A 15 15.00 -41.02 29.61
C GLU A 15 13.64 -41.68 29.43
N PHE A 16 12.59 -40.89 29.20
CA PHE A 16 11.27 -41.39 28.87
C PHE A 16 11.26 -42.19 27.56
N ILE A 17 11.91 -41.72 26.51
CA ILE A 17 12.03 -42.42 25.23
C ILE A 17 12.74 -43.77 25.44
N ARG A 18 13.85 -43.79 26.19
CA ARG A 18 14.58 -45.02 26.51
C ARG A 18 13.68 -45.99 27.24
N TYR A 19 13.03 -45.57 28.35
CA TYR A 19 12.14 -46.41 29.15
C TYR A 19 10.97 -46.95 28.32
N PHE A 20 10.36 -46.09 27.48
CA PHE A 20 9.27 -46.51 26.59
C PHE A 20 9.70 -47.62 25.65
N ASN A 21 10.84 -47.45 24.99
CA ASN A 21 11.36 -48.42 24.02
C ASN A 21 11.84 -49.71 24.66
N GLU A 22 12.22 -49.69 25.95
CA GLU A 22 12.55 -50.90 26.74
C GLU A 22 11.31 -51.68 27.21
N THR A 23 10.16 -51.04 27.29
CA THR A 23 8.93 -51.61 27.86
C THR A 23 7.82 -51.88 26.85
N HIS A 24 7.98 -51.46 25.58
CA HIS A 24 7.00 -51.60 24.50
C HIS A 24 7.68 -52.16 23.24
N ASP A 25 7.26 -53.34 22.82
CA ASP A 25 7.82 -54.01 21.64
C ASP A 25 7.08 -53.64 20.34
N ASP A 26 5.85 -53.11 20.44
CA ASP A 26 5.00 -52.79 19.28
C ASP A 26 5.24 -51.42 18.70
N TYR A 27 5.94 -50.53 19.42
CA TYR A 27 6.19 -49.15 19.04
C TYR A 27 7.61 -48.73 19.44
N GLU A 28 8.22 -47.89 18.59
CA GLU A 28 9.48 -47.24 18.87
C GLU A 28 9.32 -45.72 18.87
N LEU A 29 9.73 -45.03 19.93
CA LEU A 29 9.83 -43.58 20.00
C LEU A 29 11.23 -43.13 19.63
N ARG A 30 11.33 -42.19 18.71
CA ARG A 30 12.60 -41.58 18.28
C ARG A 30 12.52 -40.07 18.31
N GLN A 31 13.56 -39.43 18.78
CA GLN A 31 13.76 -38.00 18.67
C GLN A 31 14.56 -37.71 17.38
N VAL A 32 13.94 -37.07 16.43
CA VAL A 32 14.51 -36.82 15.11
C VAL A 32 14.34 -35.34 14.70
N SER A 33 15.14 -34.85 13.76
CA SER A 33 14.90 -33.59 13.15
C SER A 33 13.67 -33.63 12.23
N LEU A 34 13.10 -32.44 11.90
CA LEU A 34 11.99 -32.34 10.95
C LEU A 34 12.36 -32.94 9.58
N THR A 35 13.59 -32.70 9.10
CA THR A 35 14.10 -33.27 7.84
C THR A 35 14.10 -34.79 7.90
N GLN A 36 14.67 -35.38 8.94
CA GLN A 36 14.67 -36.85 9.12
C GLN A 36 13.25 -37.40 9.16
N TYR A 37 12.33 -36.74 9.88
CA TYR A 37 10.93 -37.16 9.93
C TYR A 37 10.28 -37.15 8.53
N LEU A 38 10.49 -36.09 7.75
CA LEU A 38 9.93 -35.99 6.40
C LEU A 38 10.52 -37.01 5.43
N ASP A 39 11.83 -37.28 5.53
CA ASP A 39 12.52 -38.28 4.69
C ASP A 39 12.01 -39.73 4.98
N GLU A 40 11.65 -40.00 6.24
CA GLU A 40 11.12 -41.30 6.66
C GLU A 40 9.62 -41.48 6.42
N LEU A 41 8.88 -40.36 6.20
CA LEU A 41 7.41 -40.40 6.13
C LEU A 41 6.87 -41.19 4.93
N ARG A 42 7.65 -41.41 3.87
CA ARG A 42 7.34 -42.24 2.68
C ARG A 42 5.90 -42.13 2.15
N VAL A 43 5.31 -40.95 2.26
CA VAL A 43 3.95 -40.69 1.77
C VAL A 43 4.02 -40.26 0.30
N SER A 44 3.28 -40.95 -0.57
CA SER A 44 3.14 -40.49 -1.94
C SER A 44 2.40 -39.16 -1.98
N PRO A 45 2.93 -38.12 -2.66
CA PRO A 45 2.23 -36.84 -2.80
C PRO A 45 0.79 -36.99 -3.32
N ASP A 46 0.54 -37.99 -4.18
CA ASP A 46 -0.77 -38.26 -4.77
C ASP A 46 -1.83 -38.73 -3.77
N THR A 47 -1.41 -39.15 -2.58
CA THR A 47 -2.31 -39.59 -1.49
C THR A 47 -2.65 -38.49 -0.50
N LEU A 48 -2.04 -37.30 -0.65
CA LEU A 48 -2.26 -36.17 0.24
C LEU A 48 -3.46 -35.34 -0.24
N SER A 49 -4.24 -34.84 0.71
CA SER A 49 -5.29 -33.86 0.42
C SER A 49 -4.66 -32.54 -0.06
N VAL A 50 -5.15 -32.03 -1.17
CA VAL A 50 -4.73 -30.72 -1.69
C VAL A 50 -5.60 -29.65 -1.03
N PHE A 51 -4.97 -28.66 -0.42
CA PHE A 51 -5.61 -27.46 0.09
C PHE A 51 -5.31 -26.28 -0.86
N CYS A 52 -6.36 -25.54 -1.25
CA CYS A 52 -6.24 -24.34 -2.06
C CYS A 52 -6.81 -23.14 -1.32
N GLY A 53 -6.18 -21.97 -1.46
CA GLY A 53 -6.58 -20.73 -0.84
C GLY A 53 -5.87 -20.45 0.49
N GLU A 54 -6.25 -19.35 1.13
CA GLU A 54 -5.68 -18.91 2.38
C GLU A 54 -6.10 -19.81 3.57
N GLN A 55 -5.13 -20.19 4.40
CA GLN A 55 -5.38 -20.99 5.61
C GLN A 55 -5.77 -20.08 6.80
N ASN A 56 -6.87 -19.38 6.67
CA ASN A 56 -7.33 -18.41 7.67
C ASN A 56 -8.53 -18.90 8.50
N ARG A 57 -8.82 -20.21 8.49
CA ARG A 57 -9.89 -20.80 9.28
C ARG A 57 -9.34 -21.38 10.56
N THR A 58 -10.04 -21.12 11.67
CA THR A 58 -9.89 -21.90 12.89
C THR A 58 -10.22 -23.35 12.56
N ASN A 59 -9.20 -24.15 12.29
CA ASN A 59 -9.43 -25.52 11.90
C ASN A 59 -9.67 -26.35 13.14
N TYR A 60 -10.79 -27.04 13.14
CA TYR A 60 -11.17 -27.97 14.15
C TYR A 60 -10.87 -29.38 13.68
N SER A 61 -9.89 -30.00 14.27
CA SER A 61 -9.76 -31.44 14.21
C SER A 61 -10.26 -32.06 15.54
N ALA A 62 -10.86 -33.22 15.48
CA ALA A 62 -11.48 -33.92 16.60
C ALA A 62 -10.54 -34.21 17.80
N GLY A 63 -9.36 -33.61 17.87
CA GLY A 63 -8.29 -33.91 18.81
C GLY A 63 -7.92 -32.80 19.80
N ARG A 64 -8.73 -31.78 20.06
CA ARG A 64 -8.49 -30.73 21.07
C ARG A 64 -7.32 -29.78 20.79
N HIS A 65 -6.90 -29.57 19.55
CA HIS A 65 -5.86 -28.58 19.25
C HIS A 65 -6.49 -27.22 18.99
N LEU A 66 -6.12 -26.29 19.85
CA LEU A 66 -6.51 -24.89 19.80
C LEU A 66 -5.59 -24.17 18.81
N ASN A 67 -6.05 -23.90 17.58
CA ASN A 67 -5.32 -23.12 16.61
C ASN A 67 -6.10 -21.82 16.31
N PRO A 68 -5.90 -20.78 17.12
CA PRO A 68 -6.50 -19.48 16.86
C PRO A 68 -5.90 -18.86 15.58
N THR A 69 -6.71 -18.12 14.84
CA THR A 69 -6.25 -17.40 13.65
C THR A 69 -5.82 -15.97 13.95
N LEU A 70 -6.15 -15.46 15.14
CA LEU A 70 -5.73 -14.15 15.68
C LEU A 70 -5.95 -12.99 14.68
N LYS A 71 -7.08 -13.00 13.98
CA LYS A 71 -7.33 -12.17 12.79
C LYS A 71 -7.23 -10.65 13.02
N ASN A 72 -7.54 -10.17 14.23
CA ASN A 72 -7.53 -8.74 14.48
C ASN A 72 -6.14 -8.16 14.79
N THR A 73 -5.09 -8.99 14.75
CA THR A 73 -3.70 -8.51 14.67
C THR A 73 -3.45 -7.67 13.42
N LEU A 74 -4.25 -7.85 12.37
CA LEU A 74 -4.23 -7.02 11.16
C LEU A 74 -4.51 -5.54 11.43
N SER A 75 -5.23 -5.22 12.52
CA SER A 75 -5.60 -3.85 12.90
C SER A 75 -4.91 -3.35 14.16
N THR A 76 -4.06 -4.13 14.81
CA THR A 76 -3.29 -3.71 15.98
C THR A 76 -2.06 -2.91 15.53
N HIS A 77 -1.76 -1.77 16.16
CA HIS A 77 -0.69 -0.85 15.76
C HIS A 77 -0.73 -0.47 14.27
N ILE A 78 -1.89 -0.06 13.76
CA ILE A 78 -2.09 0.32 12.35
C ILE A 78 -1.04 1.32 11.84
N PRO A 79 -0.60 2.36 12.57
CA PRO A 79 0.44 3.26 12.09
C PRO A 79 1.73 2.56 11.69
N GLN A 80 2.16 1.51 12.40
CA GLN A 80 3.34 0.72 12.04
C GLN A 80 3.12 -0.08 10.74
N LYS A 81 1.91 -0.52 10.46
CA LYS A 81 1.55 -1.20 9.21
C LYS A 81 1.53 -0.22 8.03
N ILE A 82 1.11 1.02 8.26
CA ILE A 82 1.19 2.10 7.27
C ILE A 82 2.65 2.43 6.98
N GLU A 83 3.51 2.61 8.00
CA GLU A 83 4.95 2.82 7.82
C GLU A 83 5.62 1.67 7.06
N ASN A 84 5.24 0.42 7.38
CA ASN A 84 5.72 -0.76 6.66
C ASN A 84 5.34 -0.70 5.18
N ALA A 85 4.09 -0.41 4.88
CA ALA A 85 3.60 -0.32 3.50
C ALA A 85 4.28 0.83 2.72
N GLN A 86 4.55 1.96 3.37
CA GLN A 86 5.28 3.09 2.78
C GLN A 86 6.75 2.73 2.50
N CYS A 87 7.43 2.06 3.44
CA CYS A 87 8.80 1.57 3.24
C CYS A 87 8.87 0.53 2.11
N GLU A 88 7.95 -0.45 2.09
CA GLU A 88 7.87 -1.43 1.00
C GLU A 88 7.63 -0.73 -0.36
N ALA A 89 6.67 0.19 -0.44
CA ALA A 89 6.39 0.92 -1.68
C ALA A 89 7.59 1.75 -2.14
N GLY A 90 8.23 2.46 -1.23
CA GLY A 90 9.41 3.27 -1.54
C GLY A 90 10.61 2.45 -2.00
N LEU A 91 10.83 1.26 -1.45
CA LEU A 91 11.88 0.35 -1.89
C LEU A 91 11.53 -0.31 -3.23
N VAL A 92 10.41 -1.04 -3.28
CA VAL A 92 10.05 -1.91 -4.43
C VAL A 92 9.60 -1.11 -5.65
N ARG A 93 8.87 0.01 -5.44
CA ARG A 93 8.27 0.78 -6.53
C ARG A 93 9.05 2.03 -6.93
N CYS A 94 10.06 2.41 -6.13
CA CYS A 94 10.84 3.61 -6.39
C CYS A 94 12.34 3.34 -6.41
N ALA A 95 12.96 2.96 -5.28
CA ALA A 95 14.41 2.87 -5.17
C ALA A 95 15.01 1.75 -6.04
N GLU A 96 14.41 0.56 -6.06
CA GLU A 96 14.83 -0.53 -6.93
C GLU A 96 14.64 -0.21 -8.42
N PRO A 97 13.48 0.30 -8.90
CA PRO A 97 13.34 0.76 -10.28
C PRO A 97 14.34 1.84 -10.67
N LEU A 98 14.61 2.82 -9.81
CA LEU A 98 15.66 3.81 -10.06
C LEU A 98 17.04 3.15 -10.19
N SER A 99 17.34 2.11 -9.40
CA SER A 99 18.58 1.35 -9.54
C SER A 99 18.70 0.65 -10.90
N ALA A 100 17.59 0.15 -11.43
CA ALA A 100 17.55 -0.44 -12.77
C ALA A 100 17.78 0.59 -13.88
N MET A 101 17.20 1.78 -13.74
CA MET A 101 17.45 2.89 -14.67
C MET A 101 18.92 3.33 -14.63
N LEU A 102 19.53 3.41 -13.44
CA LEU A 102 20.97 3.69 -13.29
C LEU A 102 21.83 2.60 -13.92
N ALA A 103 21.51 1.32 -13.73
CA ALA A 103 22.23 0.20 -14.32
C ALA A 103 22.18 0.27 -15.86
N ALA A 104 21.01 0.53 -16.44
CA ALA A 104 20.83 0.71 -17.89
C ALA A 104 21.59 1.93 -18.44
N ALA A 105 21.74 2.98 -17.65
CA ALA A 105 22.49 4.18 -18.00
C ALA A 105 24.00 4.06 -17.70
N HIS A 106 24.47 2.94 -17.17
CA HIS A 106 25.86 2.71 -16.69
C HIS A 106 26.32 3.75 -15.65
N LEU A 107 25.39 4.19 -14.79
CA LEU A 107 25.63 5.13 -13.70
C LEU A 107 25.66 4.39 -12.36
N PRO A 108 26.83 4.00 -11.84
CA PRO A 108 26.89 3.17 -10.64
C PRO A 108 26.42 3.94 -9.39
N LEU A 109 25.57 3.32 -8.61
CA LEU A 109 25.23 3.71 -7.24
C LEU A 109 25.16 2.43 -6.40
N GLY A 110 25.79 2.44 -5.22
CA GLY A 110 25.96 1.23 -4.43
C GLY A 110 24.64 0.60 -3.98
N LEU A 111 24.37 -0.63 -4.39
CA LEU A 111 23.16 -1.39 -4.00
C LEU A 111 23.15 -1.75 -2.52
N HIS A 112 24.30 -1.79 -1.85
CA HIS A 112 24.42 -2.08 -0.41
C HIS A 112 23.61 -1.11 0.48
N TYR A 113 23.30 0.09 -0.01
CA TYR A 113 22.38 0.99 0.68
C TYR A 113 20.96 0.42 0.71
N LEU A 114 20.47 -0.13 -0.41
CA LEU A 114 19.17 -0.78 -0.48
C LEU A 114 19.14 -2.05 0.37
N ASP A 115 20.19 -2.86 0.35
CA ASP A 115 20.33 -4.04 1.22
C ASP A 115 20.25 -3.66 2.69
N THR A 116 20.84 -2.52 3.08
CA THR A 116 20.80 -2.03 4.46
C THR A 116 19.38 -1.56 4.83
N ALA A 117 18.70 -0.83 3.96
CA ALA A 117 17.33 -0.40 4.17
C ALA A 117 16.38 -1.62 4.31
N TRP A 118 16.52 -2.61 3.42
CA TRP A 118 15.80 -3.88 3.50
C TRP A 118 16.06 -4.63 4.81
N LYS A 119 17.32 -4.67 5.26
CA LYS A 119 17.68 -5.32 6.53
C LYS A 119 16.92 -4.70 7.71
N TYR A 120 16.87 -3.37 7.81
CA TYR A 120 16.10 -2.71 8.87
C TYR A 120 14.60 -2.97 8.74
N LEU A 121 14.06 -2.91 7.54
CA LEU A 121 12.64 -3.20 7.31
C LEU A 121 12.29 -4.65 7.71
N LEU A 122 13.07 -5.63 7.25
CA LEU A 122 12.85 -7.05 7.53
C LEU A 122 13.01 -7.41 9.01
N GLN A 123 13.80 -6.65 9.79
CA GLN A 123 13.88 -6.82 11.24
C GLN A 123 12.57 -6.46 11.97
N ASN A 124 11.64 -5.77 11.31
CA ASN A 124 10.30 -5.50 11.82
C ASN A 124 9.27 -6.56 11.44
N HIS A 125 9.61 -7.54 10.59
CA HIS A 125 8.71 -8.57 10.07
C HIS A 125 8.58 -9.87 10.89
N PRO A 126 9.35 -10.15 12.01
CA PRO A 126 8.96 -11.23 12.91
C PRO A 126 7.48 -11.08 13.27
N HIS A 127 6.75 -12.21 13.31
CA HIS A 127 5.29 -12.17 13.35
C HIS A 127 4.73 -11.38 14.54
N ASP A 128 5.28 -11.50 15.73
CA ASP A 128 4.82 -10.72 16.89
C ASP A 128 5.02 -9.22 16.70
N SER A 129 6.16 -8.83 16.10
CA SER A 129 6.47 -7.42 15.84
C SER A 129 5.45 -6.82 14.87
N ILE A 130 5.37 -7.34 13.63
CA ILE A 130 4.46 -6.74 12.63
C ILE A 130 2.98 -6.96 12.95
N CYS A 131 2.61 -8.02 13.68
CA CYS A 131 1.25 -8.21 14.20
C CYS A 131 0.89 -7.19 15.27
N GLY A 132 1.88 -6.63 16.00
CA GLY A 132 1.65 -5.64 17.04
C GLY A 132 1.28 -6.25 18.41
N CYS A 133 1.54 -7.54 18.63
CA CYS A 133 1.34 -8.22 19.90
C CYS A 133 2.60 -8.09 20.77
N ILE A 134 3.00 -6.85 21.05
CA ILE A 134 4.31 -6.47 21.58
C ILE A 134 4.19 -5.50 22.76
N CYS A 135 5.28 -5.34 23.50
CA CYS A 135 5.41 -4.27 24.48
C CYS A 135 5.85 -2.94 23.83
N ASP A 136 5.67 -1.84 24.55
CA ASP A 136 5.97 -0.51 24.05
C ASP A 136 7.44 -0.33 23.62
N ASP A 137 8.40 -0.97 24.31
CA ASP A 137 9.82 -0.88 23.94
C ASP A 137 10.10 -1.49 22.58
N VAL A 138 9.48 -2.64 22.25
CA VAL A 138 9.58 -3.26 20.93
C VAL A 138 8.92 -2.39 19.87
N ALA A 139 7.75 -1.78 20.18
CA ALA A 139 7.06 -0.87 19.28
C ALA A 139 7.97 0.32 18.90
N ARG A 140 8.64 0.95 19.88
CA ARG A 140 9.58 2.06 19.65
C ARG A 140 10.82 1.65 18.86
N ASP A 141 11.32 0.44 19.08
CA ASP A 141 12.44 -0.10 18.28
C ASP A 141 12.04 -0.32 16.83
N MET A 142 10.81 -0.76 16.57
CA MET A 142 10.27 -0.88 15.21
C MET A 142 10.17 0.49 14.52
N GLU A 143 9.68 1.52 15.21
CA GLU A 143 9.60 2.89 14.68
C GLU A 143 10.97 3.42 14.27
N ARG A 144 12.01 3.18 15.09
CA ARG A 144 13.39 3.55 14.75
C ARG A 144 13.89 2.83 13.49
N ARG A 145 13.61 1.52 13.37
CA ARG A 145 14.03 0.75 12.19
C ARG A 145 13.30 1.20 10.93
N PHE A 146 12.00 1.53 11.02
CA PHE A 146 11.26 2.13 9.91
C PHE A 146 11.87 3.49 9.52
N ALA A 147 12.19 4.34 10.49
CA ALA A 147 12.84 5.62 10.22
C ALA A 147 14.19 5.44 9.51
N TRP A 148 15.07 4.54 9.97
CA TRP A 148 16.35 4.26 9.32
C TRP A 148 16.16 3.69 7.90
N ALA A 149 15.24 2.77 7.70
CA ALA A 149 14.96 2.23 6.36
C ALA A 149 14.49 3.34 5.42
N ARG A 150 13.59 4.21 5.88
CA ARG A 150 13.05 5.36 5.12
C ARG A 150 14.16 6.36 4.79
N ASP A 151 14.98 6.75 5.76
CA ASP A 151 16.04 7.74 5.55
C ASP A 151 17.06 7.27 4.50
N ILE A 152 17.53 6.02 4.62
CA ILE A 152 18.46 5.42 3.65
C ILE A 152 17.84 5.35 2.26
N MET A 153 16.59 4.86 2.18
CA MET A 153 15.84 4.75 0.94
C MET A 153 15.65 6.10 0.25
N GLN A 154 15.22 7.13 1.01
CA GLN A 154 15.00 8.47 0.48
C GLN A 154 16.29 9.11 -0.02
N GLN A 155 17.41 8.96 0.72
CA GLN A 155 18.72 9.43 0.27
C GLN A 155 19.17 8.72 -1.01
N TYR A 156 18.97 7.40 -1.10
CA TYR A 156 19.23 6.65 -2.33
C TYR A 156 18.41 7.17 -3.50
N GLN A 157 17.10 7.37 -3.31
CA GLN A 157 16.21 7.90 -4.34
C GLN A 157 16.65 9.28 -4.81
N GLN A 158 16.97 10.20 -3.89
CA GLN A 158 17.41 11.55 -4.23
C GLN A 158 18.70 11.52 -5.06
N GLU A 159 19.70 10.72 -4.66
CA GLU A 159 20.95 10.61 -5.39
C GLU A 159 20.75 9.92 -6.76
N ALA A 160 19.91 8.89 -6.82
CA ALA A 160 19.59 8.21 -8.07
C ALA A 160 18.92 9.17 -9.06
N MET A 161 17.91 9.92 -8.61
CA MET A 161 17.22 10.93 -9.44
C MET A 161 18.19 12.02 -9.88
N ARG A 162 19.06 12.52 -9.00
CA ARG A 162 20.08 13.52 -9.35
C ARG A 162 21.01 13.04 -10.47
N ARG A 163 21.50 11.77 -10.39
CA ARG A 163 22.38 11.20 -11.43
C ARG A 163 21.67 11.00 -12.76
N LEU A 164 20.42 10.55 -12.72
CA LEU A 164 19.59 10.42 -13.93
C LEU A 164 19.27 11.78 -14.53
N ALA A 165 18.84 12.75 -13.71
CA ALA A 165 18.53 14.11 -14.12
C ALA A 165 19.73 14.78 -14.81
N ALA A 166 20.94 14.60 -14.27
CA ALA A 166 22.19 15.12 -14.81
C ALA A 166 22.52 14.62 -16.24
N GLN A 167 21.80 13.63 -16.77
CA GLN A 167 21.96 13.20 -18.16
C GLN A 167 21.19 14.07 -19.16
N THR A 168 20.22 14.87 -18.69
CA THR A 168 19.38 15.72 -19.54
C THR A 168 19.95 17.13 -19.61
N ASP A 169 20.17 17.65 -20.82
CA ASP A 169 20.60 19.04 -21.05
C ASP A 169 19.47 20.01 -20.68
N THR A 170 19.72 20.83 -19.66
CA THR A 170 18.79 21.85 -19.19
C THR A 170 19.25 23.28 -19.48
N GLN A 171 20.31 23.48 -20.30
CA GLN A 171 20.81 24.82 -20.67
C GLN A 171 19.81 25.70 -21.39
N GLN A 172 18.78 25.13 -22.03
CA GLN A 172 17.71 25.88 -22.70
C GLN A 172 16.74 26.55 -21.71
N THR A 173 17.04 26.50 -20.42
CA THR A 173 16.31 27.20 -19.36
C THR A 173 16.39 28.71 -19.58
N LEU A 174 15.25 29.41 -19.62
CA LEU A 174 15.22 30.85 -19.60
C LEU A 174 15.67 31.39 -18.23
N ALA A 175 16.09 32.68 -18.18
CA ALA A 175 16.77 33.23 -17.00
C ALA A 175 16.04 33.04 -15.65
N ASP A 176 14.70 32.93 -15.67
CA ASP A 176 13.86 32.78 -14.46
C ASP A 176 13.15 31.42 -14.37
N GLU A 177 13.56 30.45 -15.18
CA GLU A 177 12.97 29.10 -15.17
C GLU A 177 13.77 28.15 -14.27
N ILE A 178 13.04 27.26 -13.61
CA ILE A 178 13.57 26.21 -12.74
C ILE A 178 13.25 24.87 -13.39
N PRO A 179 14.25 24.06 -13.77
CA PRO A 179 14.01 22.73 -14.28
C PRO A 179 13.50 21.80 -13.15
N VAL A 180 12.48 21.00 -13.45
CA VAL A 180 11.96 19.95 -12.57
C VAL A 180 11.76 18.70 -13.39
N GLN A 181 12.38 17.59 -12.96
CA GLN A 181 12.17 16.29 -13.56
C GLN A 181 11.14 15.50 -12.76
N LEU A 182 10.08 15.06 -13.43
CA LEU A 182 9.05 14.17 -12.87
C LEU A 182 9.33 12.75 -13.32
N PHE A 183 9.44 11.83 -12.36
CA PHE A 183 9.72 10.42 -12.60
C PHE A 183 8.44 9.61 -12.65
N HIS A 184 8.30 8.80 -13.70
CA HIS A 184 7.19 7.87 -13.89
C HIS A 184 7.74 6.44 -13.89
N LEU A 185 7.59 5.73 -12.78
CA LEU A 185 8.19 4.42 -12.54
C LEU A 185 7.22 3.24 -12.77
N SER A 186 6.03 3.51 -13.30
CA SER A 186 5.09 2.49 -13.74
C SER A 186 5.57 1.82 -15.02
N PRO A 187 5.40 0.50 -15.20
CA PRO A 187 5.74 -0.19 -16.43
C PRO A 187 4.77 0.07 -17.60
N TRP A 188 3.76 0.91 -17.40
CA TRP A 188 2.80 1.32 -18.44
C TRP A 188 2.86 2.83 -18.66
N PRO A 189 2.68 3.29 -19.90
CA PRO A 189 2.57 4.72 -20.18
C PRO A 189 1.25 5.28 -19.62
N GLU A 190 1.24 6.57 -19.31
CA GLU A 190 0.03 7.30 -18.89
C GLU A 190 -0.25 8.49 -19.80
N GLU A 191 -1.55 8.72 -20.04
CA GLU A 191 -2.04 9.81 -20.86
C GLU A 191 -2.83 10.82 -20.01
N ASN A 192 -2.53 12.11 -20.17
CA ASN A 192 -3.19 13.19 -19.48
C ASN A 192 -3.22 13.06 -17.95
N ALA A 193 -2.21 12.41 -17.38
CA ALA A 193 -2.09 12.18 -15.94
C ALA A 193 -1.85 13.49 -15.18
N VAL A 194 -2.46 13.62 -14.01
CA VAL A 194 -2.19 14.73 -13.10
C VAL A 194 -1.24 14.25 -12.01
N GLN A 195 -0.06 14.85 -11.96
CA GLN A 195 0.98 14.58 -10.95
C GLN A 195 1.21 15.77 -10.03
N THR A 196 1.81 15.51 -8.87
CA THR A 196 2.10 16.51 -7.84
C THR A 196 3.61 16.63 -7.62
N PHE A 197 4.09 17.85 -7.41
CA PHE A 197 5.44 18.11 -6.89
C PHE A 197 5.44 19.38 -6.03
N THR A 198 6.49 19.53 -5.21
CA THR A 198 6.69 20.74 -4.41
C THR A 198 7.85 21.56 -5.00
N LEU A 199 7.54 22.75 -5.52
CA LEU A 199 8.53 23.69 -6.00
C LEU A 199 9.11 24.50 -4.83
N ARG A 200 10.44 24.52 -4.70
CA ARG A 200 11.17 25.32 -3.73
C ARG A 200 11.62 26.64 -4.38
N LEU A 201 11.20 27.75 -3.81
CA LEU A 201 11.53 29.09 -4.24
C LEU A 201 12.20 29.86 -3.09
N PRO A 202 13.01 30.91 -3.37
CA PRO A 202 13.49 31.79 -2.32
C PRO A 202 12.34 32.29 -1.42
N ALA A 203 12.57 32.40 -0.12
CA ALA A 203 11.52 32.67 0.87
C ALA A 203 10.78 34.01 0.65
N ASP A 204 11.42 34.97 -0.02
CA ASP A 204 10.89 36.31 -0.35
C ASP A 204 10.17 36.37 -1.71
N THR A 205 10.09 35.23 -2.43
CA THR A 205 9.42 35.18 -3.74
C THR A 205 7.94 35.54 -3.63
N LEU A 206 7.51 36.53 -4.42
CA LEU A 206 6.10 36.86 -4.59
C LEU A 206 5.51 35.98 -5.71
N LEU A 207 4.91 34.85 -5.28
CA LEU A 207 4.28 33.91 -6.19
C LEU A 207 2.76 34.14 -6.26
N ARG A 208 2.24 34.50 -7.45
CA ARG A 208 0.81 34.64 -7.74
C ARG A 208 0.34 33.71 -8.86
N GLY A 209 1.28 33.22 -9.67
CA GLY A 209 1.03 32.27 -10.75
C GLY A 209 2.29 31.48 -11.06
N LEU A 210 2.15 30.44 -11.86
CA LEU A 210 3.23 29.56 -12.28
C LEU A 210 2.99 29.19 -13.76
N ALA A 211 3.95 29.50 -14.62
CA ALA A 211 3.96 29.01 -15.99
C ALA A 211 4.85 27.76 -16.04
N ILE A 212 4.39 26.71 -16.68
CA ILE A 212 5.15 25.47 -16.85
C ILE A 212 5.12 25.08 -18.32
N ARG A 213 6.27 24.70 -18.86
CA ARG A 213 6.40 24.17 -20.22
C ARG A 213 7.25 22.90 -20.26
N THR A 214 7.10 22.14 -21.30
CA THR A 214 8.00 21.03 -21.68
C THR A 214 9.27 21.53 -22.35
N ALA A 215 10.22 20.64 -22.61
CA ALA A 215 11.47 20.98 -23.31
C ALA A 215 11.23 21.46 -24.76
N ASP A 216 10.21 20.95 -25.45
CA ASP A 216 9.80 21.36 -26.80
C ASP A 216 8.95 22.66 -26.83
N GLY A 217 8.73 23.28 -25.66
CA GLY A 217 8.03 24.56 -25.51
C GLY A 217 6.52 24.48 -25.39
N GLN A 218 5.94 23.26 -25.21
CA GLN A 218 4.50 23.12 -25.00
C GLN A 218 4.12 23.58 -23.58
N ASP A 219 3.15 24.51 -23.49
CA ASP A 219 2.60 24.93 -22.21
C ASP A 219 1.84 23.82 -21.52
N ILE A 220 2.11 23.61 -20.23
CA ILE A 220 1.53 22.56 -19.38
C ILE A 220 0.53 23.18 -18.40
N PRO A 221 -0.74 22.71 -18.37
CA PRO A 221 -1.69 23.13 -17.37
C PRO A 221 -1.19 22.80 -15.95
N CYS A 222 -1.23 23.79 -15.06
CA CYS A 222 -0.81 23.61 -13.67
C CYS A 222 -1.76 24.32 -12.71
N GLN A 223 -1.76 23.86 -11.45
CA GLN A 223 -2.54 24.45 -10.37
C GLN A 223 -1.71 24.44 -9.07
N ILE A 224 -1.53 25.62 -8.45
CA ILE A 224 -0.96 25.72 -7.11
C ILE A 224 -2.07 25.37 -6.11
N VAL A 225 -1.83 24.38 -5.25
CA VAL A 225 -2.80 23.91 -4.25
C VAL A 225 -2.51 24.50 -2.88
N ARG A 226 -1.23 24.65 -2.55
CA ARG A 226 -0.79 25.10 -1.23
C ARG A 226 0.49 25.90 -1.34
N LEU A 227 0.58 26.95 -0.54
CA LEU A 227 1.81 27.71 -0.30
C LEU A 227 2.14 27.70 1.18
N ARG A 228 3.41 27.44 1.50
CA ARG A 228 3.93 27.52 2.88
C ARG A 228 5.37 28.01 2.89
N LYS A 229 5.77 28.67 3.97
CA LYS A 229 7.17 29.00 4.22
C LYS A 229 7.72 28.00 5.22
N ASP A 230 8.88 27.43 4.92
CA ASP A 230 9.50 26.44 5.78
C ASP A 230 11.01 26.41 5.56
N GLY A 231 11.75 26.04 6.60
CA GLY A 231 13.17 25.73 6.50
C GLY A 231 13.37 24.33 5.91
N VAL A 232 14.20 24.23 4.90
CA VAL A 232 14.53 22.95 4.26
C VAL A 232 16.01 22.66 4.42
N ILE A 233 16.33 21.48 4.95
CA ILE A 233 17.69 20.96 4.99
C ILE A 233 17.91 20.12 3.73
N LEU A 234 18.88 20.49 2.93
CA LEU A 234 19.31 19.72 1.77
C LEU A 234 20.54 18.88 2.15
N HIS A 235 20.45 17.57 1.98
CA HIS A 235 21.52 16.61 2.29
C HIS A 235 22.07 15.98 1.00
N PRO A 236 22.85 16.69 0.18
CA PRO A 236 23.50 16.07 -0.96
C PRO A 236 24.59 15.09 -0.48
N MET A 237 24.78 13.99 -1.21
CA MET A 237 25.80 12.98 -0.84
C MET A 237 27.23 13.42 -1.14
N ASP A 238 27.43 14.49 -1.92
CA ASP A 238 28.72 14.96 -2.44
C ASP A 238 29.25 16.25 -1.80
N ARG A 239 28.50 16.84 -0.86
CA ARG A 239 28.85 18.09 -0.16
C ARG A 239 28.14 18.21 1.18
N ASP A 240 28.54 19.21 1.97
CA ASP A 240 27.94 19.48 3.27
C ASP A 240 26.45 19.82 3.17
N PRO A 241 25.62 19.42 4.15
CA PRO A 241 24.24 19.83 4.25
C PRO A 241 24.10 21.37 4.30
N SER A 242 23.10 21.89 3.64
CA SER A 242 22.72 23.30 3.72
C SER A 242 21.30 23.45 4.24
N TRP A 243 21.05 24.52 4.99
CA TRP A 243 19.72 24.90 5.45
C TRP A 243 19.41 26.30 5.01
N ASP A 244 18.25 26.45 4.35
CA ASP A 244 17.72 27.75 3.95
C ASP A 244 16.20 27.76 4.14
N ASP A 245 15.64 28.97 4.31
CA ASP A 245 14.21 29.18 4.29
C ASP A 245 13.72 29.28 2.84
N TYR A 246 12.64 28.57 2.56
CA TYR A 246 12.01 28.54 1.23
C TYR A 246 10.54 28.90 1.29
N LEU A 247 10.02 29.46 0.18
CA LEU A 247 8.63 29.38 -0.16
C LEU A 247 8.39 28.06 -0.89
N LEU A 248 7.60 27.16 -0.29
CA LEU A 248 7.24 25.86 -0.85
C LEU A 248 5.86 25.98 -1.50
N ALA A 249 5.80 25.63 -2.80
CA ALA A 249 4.56 25.59 -3.55
C ALA A 249 4.22 24.15 -3.95
N ASP A 250 3.13 23.60 -3.43
CA ASP A 250 2.61 22.30 -3.85
C ASP A 250 1.81 22.52 -5.14
N VAL A 251 2.27 21.90 -6.21
CA VAL A 251 1.81 22.14 -7.60
C VAL A 251 1.30 20.85 -8.20
N LEU A 252 0.13 20.90 -8.83
CA LEU A 252 -0.36 19.86 -9.73
C LEU A 252 -0.09 20.27 -11.17
N VAL A 253 0.31 19.30 -11.98
CA VAL A 253 0.52 19.46 -13.43
C VAL A 253 -0.22 18.37 -14.17
N GLN A 254 -0.78 18.70 -15.33
CA GLN A 254 -1.37 17.72 -16.24
C GLN A 254 -0.42 17.46 -17.41
N LEU A 255 0.21 16.29 -17.41
CA LEU A 255 1.12 15.88 -18.47
C LEU A 255 0.34 15.19 -19.61
N PRO A 256 0.52 15.60 -20.87
CA PRO A 256 -0.21 15.01 -21.99
C PRO A 256 0.14 13.53 -22.18
N HIS A 257 1.40 13.19 -22.01
CA HIS A 257 1.92 11.81 -22.12
C HIS A 257 3.10 11.61 -21.17
N GLN A 258 3.16 10.45 -20.53
CA GLN A 258 4.31 9.95 -19.79
C GLN A 258 4.66 8.55 -20.29
N ALA A 259 5.86 8.37 -20.77
CA ALA A 259 6.34 7.04 -21.15
C ALA A 259 6.54 6.17 -19.91
N ALA A 260 6.41 4.87 -20.07
CA ALA A 260 6.67 3.91 -18.98
C ALA A 260 8.13 4.00 -18.50
N MET A 261 8.38 3.84 -17.21
CA MET A 261 9.72 3.79 -16.62
C MET A 261 10.66 4.90 -17.13
N SER A 262 10.22 6.16 -17.03
CA SER A 262 10.90 7.33 -17.61
C SER A 262 10.88 8.54 -16.69
N TRP A 263 11.48 9.64 -17.13
CA TRP A 263 11.24 10.97 -16.53
C TRP A 263 10.98 12.02 -17.59
N THR A 264 10.24 13.05 -17.19
CA THR A 264 9.89 14.20 -18.03
C THR A 264 10.43 15.47 -17.41
N THR A 265 11.16 16.30 -18.19
CA THR A 265 11.68 17.57 -17.75
C THR A 265 10.68 18.68 -18.02
N LEU A 266 10.35 19.43 -16.99
CA LEU A 266 9.50 20.61 -17.03
C LEU A 266 10.31 21.85 -16.67
N TYR A 267 9.97 22.99 -17.27
CA TYR A 267 10.56 24.29 -16.96
C TYR A 267 9.51 25.16 -16.27
N CYS A 268 9.74 25.44 -14.99
CA CYS A 268 8.82 26.14 -14.10
C CYS A 268 9.24 27.60 -13.96
N ARG A 269 8.38 28.56 -14.36
CA ARG A 269 8.62 30.01 -14.24
C ARG A 269 7.65 30.64 -13.26
N PRO A 270 8.11 31.10 -12.08
CA PRO A 270 7.30 31.86 -11.13
C PRO A 270 6.75 33.16 -11.78
N SER A 271 5.52 33.53 -11.43
CA SER A 271 4.87 34.73 -11.93
C SER A 271 4.25 35.53 -10.79
N ILE A 272 4.42 36.87 -10.87
CA ILE A 272 3.74 37.83 -9.98
C ILE A 272 2.31 38.15 -10.45
N VAL A 273 1.95 37.70 -11.65
CA VAL A 273 0.61 37.86 -12.22
C VAL A 273 -0.13 36.53 -12.10
N PRO A 274 -1.40 36.52 -11.63
CA PRO A 274 -2.20 35.31 -11.64
C PRO A 274 -2.36 34.81 -13.07
N LEU A 275 -2.08 33.54 -13.31
CA LEU A 275 -2.34 32.91 -14.61
C LEU A 275 -3.76 32.34 -14.57
N SER A 276 -4.55 32.68 -15.56
CA SER A 276 -5.90 32.16 -15.73
C SER A 276 -5.82 30.72 -16.23
N LEU A 277 -6.35 29.78 -15.46
CA LEU A 277 -6.62 28.44 -15.98
C LEU A 277 -7.85 28.52 -16.91
N PRO A 278 -7.85 27.81 -18.05
CA PRO A 278 -8.86 28.01 -19.10
C PRO A 278 -10.28 27.63 -18.70
N GLU A 279 -10.49 26.79 -17.70
CA GLU A 279 -11.84 26.39 -17.27
C GLU A 279 -11.91 26.23 -15.74
N ARG A 280 -12.80 27.00 -15.11
CA ARG A 280 -13.21 26.72 -13.74
C ARG A 280 -14.40 25.78 -13.79
N PRO A 281 -14.38 24.64 -13.06
CA PRO A 281 -15.54 23.76 -12.96
C PRO A 281 -16.76 24.54 -12.44
N VAL A 282 -17.94 24.23 -12.97
CA VAL A 282 -19.19 24.81 -12.50
C VAL A 282 -19.42 24.37 -11.05
N VAL A 283 -19.44 25.34 -10.14
CA VAL A 283 -19.72 25.10 -8.72
C VAL A 283 -21.15 24.65 -8.53
N ARG A 284 -21.37 23.35 -8.22
CA ARG A 284 -22.62 22.88 -7.65
C ARG A 284 -22.42 22.74 -6.15
N PHE A 285 -23.38 23.20 -5.39
CA PHE A 285 -23.33 23.10 -3.92
C PHE A 285 -23.11 21.65 -3.46
N GLN A 286 -22.09 21.42 -2.63
CA GLN A 286 -21.72 20.11 -2.08
C GLN A 286 -21.47 18.99 -3.12
N THR A 287 -21.00 19.34 -4.31
CA THR A 287 -20.69 18.36 -5.35
C THR A 287 -19.29 18.57 -5.90
N LEU A 288 -18.51 17.47 -6.01
CA LEU A 288 -17.25 17.40 -6.74
C LEU A 288 -17.49 16.60 -8.02
N GLU A 289 -16.84 17.00 -9.11
CA GLU A 289 -17.02 16.35 -10.40
C GLU A 289 -15.74 16.39 -11.23
N ASN A 290 -15.46 15.28 -11.92
CA ASN A 290 -14.47 15.19 -12.99
C ASN A 290 -15.04 14.41 -14.18
N GLU A 291 -14.22 13.93 -15.11
CA GLU A 291 -14.64 13.21 -16.31
C GLU A 291 -15.28 11.85 -15.98
N TYR A 292 -14.92 11.23 -14.84
CA TYR A 292 -15.30 9.88 -14.44
C TYR A 292 -16.40 9.85 -13.38
N LEU A 293 -16.31 10.73 -12.41
CA LEU A 293 -17.12 10.68 -11.20
C LEU A 293 -17.88 12.00 -10.96
N GLN A 294 -19.10 11.86 -10.44
CA GLN A 294 -19.82 12.94 -9.77
C GLN A 294 -20.07 12.49 -8.33
N VAL A 295 -19.56 13.26 -7.37
CA VAL A 295 -19.63 12.97 -5.93
C VAL A 295 -20.47 14.04 -5.26
N SER A 296 -21.60 13.65 -4.69
CA SER A 296 -22.46 14.52 -3.90
C SER A 296 -22.29 14.23 -2.42
N ILE A 297 -22.02 15.25 -1.62
CA ILE A 297 -21.82 15.14 -0.18
C ILE A 297 -23.16 15.40 0.51
N GLN A 298 -23.67 14.42 1.24
CA GLN A 298 -24.89 14.60 2.03
C GLN A 298 -24.64 15.54 3.21
N PRO A 299 -25.66 16.29 3.69
CA PRO A 299 -25.47 17.26 4.79
C PRO A 299 -24.94 16.66 6.09
N ASN A 300 -25.17 15.37 6.30
CA ASN A 300 -24.69 14.60 7.46
C ASN A 300 -23.39 13.81 7.19
N GLY A 301 -22.75 14.00 6.01
CA GLY A 301 -21.39 13.53 5.71
C GLY A 301 -21.24 12.39 4.71
N PRO A 302 -22.11 11.38 4.63
CA PRO A 302 -22.03 10.29 3.64
C PRO A 302 -22.03 10.80 2.20
N LEU A 303 -21.48 9.99 1.30
CA LEU A 303 -21.26 10.36 -0.09
C LEU A 303 -22.18 9.56 -1.02
N ASP A 304 -22.76 10.25 -2.01
CA ASP A 304 -23.39 9.61 -3.15
C ASP A 304 -22.47 9.80 -4.37
N VAL A 305 -22.07 8.69 -4.99
CA VAL A 305 -21.13 8.69 -6.11
C VAL A 305 -21.83 8.13 -7.35
N LYS A 306 -21.78 8.88 -8.45
CA LYS A 306 -22.20 8.41 -9.76
C LYS A 306 -20.98 8.19 -10.65
N ASN A 307 -20.79 6.97 -11.12
CA ASN A 307 -19.83 6.67 -12.17
C ASN A 307 -20.41 7.09 -13.52
N LYS A 308 -19.79 8.05 -14.19
CA LYS A 308 -20.29 8.64 -15.44
C LYS A 308 -20.10 7.72 -16.65
N ARG A 309 -19.16 6.78 -16.59
CA ARG A 309 -18.93 5.80 -17.67
C ARG A 309 -19.98 4.70 -17.69
N SER A 310 -20.28 4.09 -16.53
CA SER A 310 -21.25 3.00 -16.40
C SER A 310 -22.67 3.50 -16.20
N GLY A 311 -22.83 4.73 -15.68
CA GLY A 311 -24.11 5.27 -15.23
C GLY A 311 -24.56 4.77 -13.85
N THR A 312 -23.79 3.89 -13.20
CA THR A 312 -24.09 3.32 -11.88
C THR A 312 -23.98 4.39 -10.79
N ALA A 313 -24.85 4.29 -9.79
CA ALA A 313 -24.84 5.16 -8.61
C ALA A 313 -24.66 4.33 -7.34
N TYR A 314 -23.75 4.75 -6.48
CA TYR A 314 -23.46 4.22 -5.15
C TYR A 314 -23.88 5.27 -4.12
N ARG A 315 -24.54 4.87 -3.03
CA ARG A 315 -25.14 5.80 -2.08
C ARG A 315 -24.72 5.52 -0.65
N GLY A 316 -24.54 6.58 0.14
CA GLY A 316 -24.23 6.49 1.55
C GLY A 316 -22.82 6.01 1.87
N LEU A 317 -21.89 6.15 0.93
CA LEU A 317 -20.50 5.73 1.10
C LEU A 317 -19.78 6.57 2.14
N ASN A 318 -18.68 6.02 2.68
CA ASN A 318 -17.77 6.68 3.62
C ASN A 318 -18.45 7.06 4.94
N LEU A 319 -19.15 6.10 5.52
CA LEU A 319 -19.76 6.21 6.85
C LEU A 319 -18.76 5.74 7.90
N PHE A 320 -18.46 6.57 8.89
CA PHE A 320 -17.62 6.18 10.01
C PHE A 320 -18.44 5.59 11.16
N THR A 321 -17.91 4.53 11.78
CA THR A 321 -18.42 3.99 13.05
C THR A 321 -17.27 3.87 14.05
N ASP A 322 -17.54 4.19 15.32
CA ASP A 322 -16.60 4.04 16.42
C ASP A 322 -17.28 3.27 17.56
N GLU A 323 -16.71 2.12 17.89
CA GLU A 323 -17.26 1.16 18.84
C GLU A 323 -16.24 0.78 19.91
N ALA A 324 -16.72 0.48 21.13
CA ALA A 324 -15.86 0.06 22.23
C ALA A 324 -15.27 -1.33 21.96
N ASP A 325 -13.99 -1.53 22.28
CA ASP A 325 -13.25 -2.78 22.22
C ASP A 325 -12.79 -3.23 23.59
N ILE A 326 -13.39 -4.28 24.12
CA ILE A 326 -12.98 -4.92 25.39
C ILE A 326 -12.07 -6.13 25.18
N GLY A 327 -11.62 -6.34 23.95
CA GLY A 327 -10.71 -7.42 23.55
C GLY A 327 -9.25 -7.15 23.91
N ASP A 328 -8.37 -7.65 23.07
CA ASP A 328 -6.92 -7.53 23.22
C ASP A 328 -6.21 -7.39 21.85
N ALA A 329 -4.89 -7.38 21.83
CA ALA A 329 -4.11 -7.23 20.60
C ALA A 329 -4.43 -8.30 19.54
N TYR A 330 -4.88 -9.49 19.95
CA TYR A 330 -5.18 -10.60 19.05
C TYR A 330 -6.60 -10.57 18.50
N LEU A 331 -7.57 -10.20 19.35
CA LEU A 331 -8.99 -10.35 19.05
C LEU A 331 -9.80 -9.12 19.47
N PHE A 332 -10.55 -8.59 18.51
CA PHE A 332 -11.58 -7.60 18.77
C PHE A 332 -12.76 -8.23 19.53
N SER A 333 -13.25 -7.52 20.54
CA SER A 333 -14.44 -7.93 21.30
C SER A 333 -15.31 -6.72 21.57
N PRO A 334 -16.50 -6.60 20.95
CA PRO A 334 -17.38 -5.45 21.17
C PRO A 334 -17.97 -5.45 22.58
N GLU A 335 -18.10 -4.27 23.17
CA GLU A 335 -18.90 -4.07 24.39
C GLU A 335 -20.37 -3.98 23.99
N LEU A 336 -21.13 -5.09 24.11
CA LEU A 336 -22.51 -5.21 23.60
C LEU A 336 -23.50 -4.18 24.15
N THR A 337 -23.21 -3.60 25.32
CA THR A 337 -24.07 -2.58 25.96
C THR A 337 -23.66 -1.15 25.62
N ALA A 338 -22.48 -0.97 25.01
CA ALA A 338 -21.99 0.33 24.62
C ALA A 338 -22.67 0.83 23.33
N LYS A 339 -22.93 2.13 23.29
CA LYS A 339 -23.42 2.78 22.07
C LYS A 339 -22.31 2.90 21.05
N VAL A 340 -22.57 2.45 19.83
CA VAL A 340 -21.72 2.71 18.66
C VAL A 340 -21.99 4.13 18.18
N TRP A 341 -20.93 4.94 18.06
CA TRP A 341 -21.04 6.23 17.40
C TRP A 341 -21.08 6.02 15.89
N ASN A 342 -21.88 6.83 15.18
CA ASN A 342 -22.04 6.78 13.74
C ASN A 342 -21.96 8.21 13.19
N SER A 343 -21.10 8.46 12.20
CA SER A 343 -20.87 9.80 11.66
C SER A 343 -22.12 10.44 11.03
N ALA A 344 -23.07 9.66 10.54
CA ALA A 344 -24.33 10.19 10.00
C ALA A 344 -25.26 10.80 11.07
N THR A 345 -24.99 10.55 12.37
CA THR A 345 -25.75 11.14 13.47
C THR A 345 -25.29 12.54 13.87
N SER A 346 -24.17 13.02 13.32
CA SER A 346 -23.62 14.35 13.58
C SER A 346 -23.14 14.98 12.27
N ALA A 347 -23.70 16.15 11.92
CA ALA A 347 -23.31 16.84 10.70
C ALA A 347 -21.90 17.41 10.80
N PRO A 348 -21.02 17.15 9.80
CA PRO A 348 -19.69 17.77 9.75
C PRO A 348 -19.76 19.22 9.32
N SER A 349 -18.72 20.00 9.58
CA SER A 349 -18.50 21.22 8.82
C SER A 349 -17.95 20.84 7.44
N ILE A 350 -18.46 21.46 6.38
CA ILE A 350 -18.08 21.14 5.00
C ILE A 350 -17.49 22.37 4.33
N ARG A 351 -16.28 22.24 3.78
CA ARG A 351 -15.61 23.28 2.97
C ARG A 351 -15.19 22.69 1.63
N ILE A 352 -15.48 23.38 0.54
CA ILE A 352 -15.13 22.93 -0.82
C ILE A 352 -14.09 23.87 -1.41
N GLN A 353 -13.05 23.28 -1.97
CA GLN A 353 -12.02 23.96 -2.76
C GLN A 353 -12.09 23.44 -4.20
N GLN A 354 -12.24 24.36 -5.14
CA GLN A 354 -12.33 23.99 -6.55
C GLN A 354 -11.17 24.55 -7.35
N GLY A 355 -10.69 23.77 -8.30
CA GLY A 355 -9.68 24.12 -9.24
C GLY A 355 -9.82 23.34 -10.54
N ALA A 356 -9.05 23.69 -11.55
CA ALA A 356 -9.15 23.09 -12.88
C ALA A 356 -8.58 21.65 -12.94
N LEU A 357 -7.56 21.35 -12.15
CA LEU A 357 -6.91 20.05 -12.11
C LEU A 357 -7.25 19.23 -10.84
N TYR A 358 -7.75 19.90 -9.81
CA TYR A 358 -7.98 19.31 -8.52
C TYR A 358 -9.16 19.99 -7.82
N THR A 359 -10.12 19.19 -7.41
CA THR A 359 -11.25 19.63 -6.60
C THR A 359 -11.29 18.81 -5.32
N SER A 360 -11.48 19.45 -4.16
CA SER A 360 -11.55 18.77 -2.87
C SER A 360 -12.66 19.31 -1.99
N ALA A 361 -13.05 18.48 -1.01
CA ALA A 361 -13.90 18.88 0.09
C ALA A 361 -13.26 18.43 1.41
N ILE A 362 -13.36 19.28 2.42
CA ILE A 362 -12.89 19.01 3.79
C ILE A 362 -14.11 18.91 4.68
N LEU A 363 -14.22 17.78 5.37
CA LEU A 363 -15.28 17.48 6.32
C LEU A 363 -14.66 17.31 7.71
N ASP A 364 -15.12 18.10 8.68
CA ASP A 364 -14.63 18.05 10.05
C ASP A 364 -15.76 17.56 10.99
N TRP A 365 -15.49 16.46 11.73
CA TRP A 365 -16.36 15.98 12.81
C TRP A 365 -15.66 16.16 14.16
N ARG A 366 -16.49 16.40 15.20
CA ARG A 366 -16.13 16.28 16.62
C ARG A 366 -17.19 15.47 17.32
N TYR A 367 -16.76 14.46 18.08
CA TYR A 367 -17.72 13.55 18.72
C TYR A 367 -17.17 12.95 20.02
N ARG A 368 -18.07 12.34 20.77
CA ARG A 368 -17.78 11.52 21.94
C ARG A 368 -18.60 10.26 21.86
N ARG A 369 -18.01 9.09 22.11
CA ARG A 369 -18.75 7.83 22.21
C ARG A 369 -19.57 7.79 23.48
N LYS A 370 -18.97 8.24 24.62
CA LYS A 370 -19.60 8.34 25.93
C LYS A 370 -19.47 9.77 26.44
N PRO A 371 -20.43 10.26 27.28
CA PRO A 371 -20.42 11.65 27.78
C PRO A 371 -19.17 12.03 28.60
N ASP A 372 -18.57 11.06 29.27
CA ASP A 372 -17.40 11.20 30.15
C ASP A 372 -16.06 10.96 29.42
N GLU A 373 -16.09 10.59 28.14
CA GLU A 373 -14.88 10.44 27.34
C GLU A 373 -14.37 11.78 26.78
N ALA A 374 -13.08 11.81 26.45
CA ALA A 374 -12.48 12.92 25.73
C ALA A 374 -13.08 13.05 24.32
N GLU A 375 -13.17 14.27 23.82
CA GLU A 375 -13.67 14.56 22.49
C GLU A 375 -12.66 14.09 21.44
N GLN A 376 -13.14 13.32 20.47
CA GLN A 376 -12.42 12.87 19.28
C GLN A 376 -12.61 13.86 18.13
N SER A 377 -11.65 13.96 17.21
CA SER A 377 -11.88 14.69 15.97
C SER A 377 -11.45 13.87 14.75
N LEU A 378 -12.23 14.01 13.68
CA LEU A 378 -11.92 13.48 12.36
C LEU A 378 -11.94 14.63 11.37
N ARG A 379 -10.88 14.77 10.58
CA ARG A 379 -10.83 15.64 9.41
C ARG A 379 -10.60 14.81 8.17
N LEU A 380 -11.59 14.76 7.30
CA LEU A 380 -11.52 14.07 6.03
C LEU A 380 -11.37 15.07 4.89
N THR A 381 -10.32 14.91 4.10
CA THR A 381 -10.17 15.58 2.81
C THR A 381 -10.45 14.56 1.71
N LEU A 382 -11.56 14.71 1.00
CA LEU A 382 -11.83 13.94 -0.21
C LEU A 382 -11.50 14.77 -1.44
N SER A 383 -11.02 14.11 -2.50
CA SER A 383 -10.57 14.82 -3.70
C SER A 383 -10.74 14.03 -4.99
N LEU A 384 -10.93 14.79 -6.07
CA LEU A 384 -10.90 14.31 -7.43
C LEU A 384 -9.81 15.07 -8.19
N ARG A 385 -8.95 14.35 -8.90
CA ARG A 385 -8.02 14.89 -9.90
C ARG A 385 -8.66 14.82 -11.29
N LYS A 386 -8.31 15.74 -12.15
CA LYS A 386 -8.72 15.68 -13.56
C LYS A 386 -8.16 14.41 -14.21
N ASN A 387 -8.94 13.76 -15.06
CA ASN A 387 -8.61 12.50 -15.74
C ASN A 387 -8.20 11.32 -14.80
N ASP A 388 -8.55 11.36 -13.52
CA ASP A 388 -8.31 10.26 -12.58
C ASP A 388 -9.64 9.60 -12.18
N PRO A 389 -9.83 8.28 -12.40
CA PRO A 389 -11.04 7.58 -11.98
C PRO A 389 -11.11 7.32 -10.46
N LEU A 390 -10.08 7.66 -9.68
CA LEU A 390 -10.02 7.46 -8.24
C LEU A 390 -10.68 8.60 -7.48
N LEU A 391 -11.55 8.27 -6.53
CA LEU A 391 -11.96 9.15 -5.44
C LEU A 391 -10.98 8.93 -4.28
N ARG A 392 -10.16 9.94 -3.97
CA ARG A 392 -9.08 9.87 -2.97
C ARG A 392 -9.51 10.49 -1.66
N PHE A 393 -9.02 9.90 -0.58
CA PHE A 393 -9.28 10.32 0.79
C PHE A 393 -8.00 10.46 1.58
N HIS A 394 -7.88 11.54 2.33
CA HIS A 394 -6.88 11.76 3.36
C HIS A 394 -7.60 12.03 4.67
N LEU A 395 -7.39 11.20 5.68
CA LEU A 395 -8.05 11.26 6.96
C LEU A 395 -7.02 11.57 8.06
N GLU A 396 -7.28 12.66 8.78
CA GLU A 396 -6.57 13.04 10.01
C GLU A 396 -7.46 12.67 11.20
N ILE A 397 -6.92 11.95 12.18
CA ILE A 397 -7.60 11.51 13.39
C ILE A 397 -6.86 12.09 14.60
N GLU A 398 -7.57 12.84 15.46
CA GLU A 398 -7.08 13.17 16.79
C GLU A 398 -7.70 12.19 17.78
N ASN A 399 -6.97 11.11 18.10
CA ASN A 399 -7.42 10.08 19.02
C ASN A 399 -7.09 10.46 20.48
N ARG A 400 -8.12 10.57 21.33
CA ARG A 400 -8.00 10.90 22.75
C ARG A 400 -8.66 9.88 23.67
N ALA A 401 -9.13 8.75 23.14
CA ALA A 401 -9.72 7.67 23.91
C ALA A 401 -9.02 6.35 23.63
N GLY A 402 -9.06 5.44 24.59
CA GLY A 402 -8.58 4.07 24.45
C GLY A 402 -9.70 3.07 24.26
N ASP A 403 -9.32 1.82 24.07
CA ASP A 403 -10.18 0.65 24.02
C ASP A 403 -11.37 0.82 23.05
N HIS A 404 -11.05 1.07 21.76
CA HIS A 404 -12.05 1.27 20.72
C HIS A 404 -11.53 0.92 19.32
N ARG A 405 -12.49 0.77 18.38
CA ARG A 405 -12.24 0.51 16.98
C ARG A 405 -13.01 1.50 16.11
N LEU A 406 -12.29 2.28 15.30
CA LEU A 406 -12.83 3.17 14.29
C LEU A 406 -12.80 2.46 12.92
N ARG A 407 -13.95 2.41 12.23
CA ARG A 407 -14.07 1.85 10.89
C ARG A 407 -14.72 2.82 9.92
N VAL A 408 -14.44 2.64 8.64
CA VAL A 408 -15.16 3.27 7.53
C VAL A 408 -15.96 2.22 6.76
N HIS A 409 -17.20 2.54 6.39
CA HIS A 409 -18.14 1.67 5.73
C HIS A 409 -18.49 2.15 4.33
N PHE A 410 -18.66 1.21 3.42
CA PHE A 410 -18.98 1.44 2.02
C PHE A 410 -20.13 0.51 1.58
N PRO A 411 -21.41 0.87 1.86
CA PRO A 411 -22.54 0.09 1.38
C PRO A 411 -22.61 0.11 -0.15
N THR A 412 -22.65 -1.07 -0.77
CA THR A 412 -22.53 -1.17 -2.23
C THR A 412 -23.82 -0.91 -2.99
N GLY A 413 -24.97 -1.10 -2.35
CA GLY A 413 -26.27 -1.06 -3.00
C GLY A 413 -26.62 -2.32 -3.80
N PHE A 414 -25.75 -3.35 -3.80
CA PHE A 414 -25.98 -4.65 -4.42
C PHE A 414 -25.60 -5.79 -3.48
N SER A 415 -26.16 -6.97 -3.70
CA SER A 415 -25.81 -8.17 -2.94
C SER A 415 -24.72 -8.95 -3.67
N CYS A 416 -23.80 -9.55 -2.92
CA CYS A 416 -22.81 -10.51 -3.42
C CYS A 416 -22.48 -11.52 -2.34
N ASP A 417 -21.93 -12.67 -2.73
CA ASP A 417 -21.62 -13.77 -1.80
C ASP A 417 -20.14 -13.81 -1.42
N GLU A 418 -19.29 -13.06 -2.14
CA GLU A 418 -17.84 -13.12 -2.01
C GLU A 418 -17.22 -11.73 -2.11
N SER A 419 -16.10 -11.56 -1.40
CA SER A 419 -15.16 -10.45 -1.56
C SER A 419 -13.87 -10.96 -2.18
N PHE A 420 -13.15 -10.08 -2.89
CA PHE A 420 -11.90 -10.38 -3.59
C PHE A 420 -10.82 -9.43 -3.08
N ALA A 421 -9.77 -9.97 -2.49
CA ALA A 421 -8.70 -9.19 -1.86
C ALA A 421 -7.35 -9.49 -2.47
N ASP A 422 -6.58 -8.44 -2.78
CA ASP A 422 -5.18 -8.58 -3.16
C ASP A 422 -4.37 -9.20 -2.02
N SER A 423 -3.62 -10.22 -2.35
CA SER A 423 -2.77 -10.97 -1.44
C SER A 423 -1.39 -11.20 -2.05
N ILE A 424 -0.56 -12.07 -1.45
CA ILE A 424 0.79 -12.36 -1.92
C ILE A 424 0.71 -13.18 -3.23
N PHE A 425 1.06 -12.55 -4.35
CA PHE A 425 1.09 -13.13 -5.70
C PHE A 425 -0.25 -13.67 -6.21
N THR A 426 -1.38 -13.26 -5.62
CA THR A 426 -2.72 -13.71 -6.01
C THR A 426 -3.79 -12.70 -5.58
N VAL A 427 -5.03 -12.96 -5.99
CA VAL A 427 -6.25 -12.35 -5.43
C VAL A 427 -7.02 -13.47 -4.75
N GLU A 428 -7.21 -13.33 -3.43
CA GLU A 428 -7.96 -14.29 -2.62
C GLU A 428 -9.45 -14.00 -2.63
N THR A 429 -10.24 -15.08 -2.56
CA THR A 429 -11.71 -15.00 -2.49
C THR A 429 -12.19 -15.40 -1.10
N HIS A 430 -12.97 -14.53 -0.47
CA HIS A 430 -13.51 -14.78 0.86
C HIS A 430 -15.04 -14.71 0.87
N PRO A 431 -15.73 -15.62 1.59
CA PRO A 431 -17.18 -15.58 1.69
C PRO A 431 -17.64 -14.40 2.57
N ILE A 432 -18.67 -13.68 2.12
CA ILE A 432 -19.29 -12.60 2.90
C ILE A 432 -20.18 -13.18 4.01
N ARG A 433 -20.90 -14.26 3.73
CA ARG A 433 -21.80 -14.87 4.72
C ARG A 433 -21.01 -15.65 5.75
N ARG A 434 -21.14 -15.25 7.01
CA ARG A 434 -20.58 -15.99 8.14
C ARG A 434 -21.24 -17.36 8.22
N ARG A 435 -20.45 -18.41 8.13
CA ARG A 435 -20.92 -19.75 8.54
C ARG A 435 -21.12 -19.70 10.06
N GLN A 436 -22.33 -20.01 10.55
CA GLN A 436 -22.52 -20.16 11.99
C GLN A 436 -21.63 -21.29 12.47
N PRO A 437 -20.69 -21.04 13.38
CA PRO A 437 -19.85 -22.10 13.92
C PRO A 437 -20.72 -23.09 14.69
N LYS A 438 -20.45 -24.38 14.57
CA LYS A 438 -20.98 -25.34 15.55
C LYS A 438 -20.28 -25.06 16.88
N PRO A 439 -20.99 -24.68 17.96
CA PRO A 439 -20.39 -24.19 19.21
C PRO A 439 -19.31 -25.11 19.82
N GLU A 440 -19.42 -26.41 19.59
CA GLU A 440 -18.53 -27.42 20.14
C GLU A 440 -17.25 -27.62 19.31
N ALA A 441 -17.14 -26.98 18.16
CA ALA A 441 -16.12 -27.31 17.16
C ALA A 441 -15.08 -26.21 16.93
N TRP A 442 -15.25 -25.01 17.45
CA TRP A 442 -14.41 -23.85 17.12
C TRP A 442 -13.77 -23.24 18.37
N VAL A 443 -12.50 -22.85 18.24
CA VAL A 443 -11.74 -22.21 19.31
C VAL A 443 -12.04 -20.73 19.37
N GLU A 444 -12.23 -20.11 18.20
CA GLU A 444 -12.61 -18.72 18.03
C GLU A 444 -13.94 -18.62 17.31
N THR A 445 -14.70 -17.58 17.61
CA THR A 445 -15.83 -17.17 16.77
C THR A 445 -15.29 -16.65 15.44
N GLU A 446 -15.89 -17.01 14.33
CA GLU A 446 -15.51 -16.47 13.02
C GLU A 446 -15.68 -14.95 13.05
N SER A 447 -14.58 -14.21 12.92
CA SER A 447 -14.61 -12.74 13.02
C SER A 447 -15.20 -12.07 11.79
N GLY A 448 -15.21 -12.74 10.64
CA GLY A 448 -15.55 -12.15 9.33
C GLY A 448 -14.51 -11.18 8.80
N CYS A 449 -13.42 -10.92 9.55
CA CYS A 449 -12.32 -10.08 9.11
C CYS A 449 -11.33 -10.87 8.26
N TYR A 450 -10.84 -10.22 7.20
CA TYR A 450 -9.85 -10.77 6.28
C TYR A 450 -8.77 -9.73 5.98
N ALA A 451 -7.67 -10.19 5.38
CA ALA A 451 -6.56 -9.33 4.98
C ALA A 451 -6.72 -8.84 3.54
N GLN A 452 -6.31 -7.61 3.29
CA GLN A 452 -6.02 -7.07 1.96
C GLN A 452 -4.64 -6.43 1.96
N LYS A 453 -3.92 -6.40 0.82
CA LYS A 453 -2.61 -5.75 0.71
C LYS A 453 -2.70 -4.41 -0.01
N ARG A 454 -3.18 -4.39 -1.26
CA ARG A 454 -3.30 -3.19 -2.08
C ARG A 454 -4.74 -2.77 -2.33
N PHE A 455 -5.62 -3.75 -2.48
CA PHE A 455 -7.03 -3.51 -2.71
C PHE A 455 -7.91 -4.66 -2.24
N VAL A 456 -9.18 -4.35 -2.02
CA VAL A 456 -10.27 -5.30 -1.88
C VAL A 456 -11.47 -4.79 -2.66
N TYR A 457 -12.23 -5.69 -3.28
CA TYR A 457 -13.47 -5.30 -3.95
C TYR A 457 -14.62 -6.26 -3.70
N LEU A 458 -15.82 -5.69 -3.81
CA LEU A 458 -17.09 -6.40 -3.89
C LEU A 458 -17.67 -6.23 -5.29
N GLN A 459 -18.30 -7.29 -5.82
CA GLN A 459 -18.77 -7.29 -7.20
C GLN A 459 -20.10 -8.02 -7.36
N ASN A 460 -20.97 -7.48 -8.23
CA ASN A 460 -22.14 -8.16 -8.76
C ASN A 460 -22.31 -7.81 -10.24
N GLY A 461 -22.04 -8.77 -11.11
CA GLY A 461 -22.00 -8.55 -12.55
C GLY A 461 -20.98 -7.51 -12.95
N ARG A 462 -21.45 -6.36 -13.48
CA ARG A 462 -20.57 -5.24 -13.87
C ARG A 462 -20.38 -4.20 -12.78
N GLN A 463 -21.20 -4.22 -11.75
CA GLN A 463 -21.06 -3.31 -10.61
C GLN A 463 -19.92 -3.79 -9.74
N ARG A 464 -18.98 -2.91 -9.46
CA ARG A 464 -17.82 -3.20 -8.62
C ARG A 464 -17.46 -1.98 -7.80
N LEU A 465 -17.32 -2.17 -6.49
CA LEU A 465 -16.75 -1.19 -5.59
C LEU A 465 -15.39 -1.69 -5.11
N VAL A 466 -14.35 -0.91 -5.38
CA VAL A 466 -12.95 -1.22 -5.02
C VAL A 466 -12.49 -0.24 -3.96
N PHE A 467 -11.95 -0.76 -2.87
CA PHE A 467 -11.19 -0.01 -1.87
C PHE A 467 -9.70 -0.24 -2.08
N MET A 468 -8.88 0.81 -1.99
CA MET A 468 -7.42 0.77 -2.01
C MET A 468 -6.89 1.51 -0.80
N GLY A 469 -5.95 0.90 -0.04
CA GLY A 469 -5.36 1.53 1.13
C GLY A 469 -4.04 0.87 1.52
N ALA A 470 -2.98 1.69 1.65
CA ALA A 470 -1.65 1.22 2.05
C ALA A 470 -1.58 1.04 3.58
N GLY A 471 -1.33 -0.18 4.04
CA GLY A 471 -1.23 -0.50 5.47
C GLY A 471 -2.56 -0.61 6.22
N LEU A 472 -3.70 -0.36 5.58
CA LEU A 472 -5.04 -0.61 6.12
C LEU A 472 -5.45 -2.04 5.78
N LEU A 473 -4.92 -3.00 6.52
CA LEU A 473 -4.95 -4.42 6.14
C LEU A 473 -6.26 -5.12 6.47
N GLU A 474 -6.94 -4.72 7.56
CA GLU A 474 -8.14 -5.41 8.02
C GLU A 474 -9.40 -4.87 7.35
N TYR A 475 -10.15 -5.77 6.70
CA TYR A 475 -11.49 -5.48 6.22
C TYR A 475 -12.48 -6.56 6.65
N GLU A 476 -13.75 -6.21 6.65
CA GLU A 476 -14.90 -7.10 6.81
C GLU A 476 -15.91 -6.81 5.70
N ALA A 477 -16.38 -7.86 5.03
CA ALA A 477 -17.52 -7.76 4.12
C ALA A 477 -18.72 -8.47 4.72
N SER A 478 -19.87 -7.81 4.77
CA SER A 478 -21.08 -8.33 5.40
C SER A 478 -22.34 -7.98 4.62
N ASP A 479 -23.41 -8.75 4.83
CA ASP A 479 -24.73 -8.37 4.33
C ASP A 479 -25.26 -7.19 5.15
N GLY A 480 -25.59 -6.10 4.47
CA GLY A 480 -26.21 -4.91 5.05
C GLY A 480 -27.66 -4.71 4.58
N GLU A 481 -28.37 -3.78 5.18
CA GLU A 481 -29.76 -3.43 4.80
C GLU A 481 -29.86 -2.94 3.34
N ASN A 482 -28.81 -2.32 2.82
CA ASN A 482 -28.73 -1.74 1.48
C ASN A 482 -27.75 -2.49 0.57
N GLY A 483 -27.75 -3.83 0.63
CA GLY A 483 -26.79 -4.66 -0.09
C GLY A 483 -25.55 -4.98 0.75
N ALA A 484 -24.53 -5.55 0.11
CA ALA A 484 -23.30 -5.87 0.80
C ALA A 484 -22.58 -4.60 1.27
N ASP A 485 -21.99 -4.64 2.47
CA ASP A 485 -21.22 -3.55 3.06
C ASP A 485 -19.75 -3.98 3.18
N LEU A 486 -18.85 -3.10 2.75
CA LEU A 486 -17.41 -3.24 2.95
C LEU A 486 -16.97 -2.29 4.07
N ALA A 487 -16.54 -2.86 5.19
CA ALA A 487 -16.00 -2.12 6.32
C ALA A 487 -14.48 -2.29 6.41
N VAL A 488 -13.74 -1.20 6.57
CA VAL A 488 -12.28 -1.21 6.75
C VAL A 488 -11.92 -0.59 8.09
N THR A 489 -11.05 -1.25 8.85
CA THR A 489 -10.57 -0.72 10.13
C THR A 489 -9.51 0.33 9.90
N LEU A 490 -9.75 1.55 10.39
CA LEU A 490 -8.87 2.70 10.27
C LEU A 490 -7.97 2.87 11.51
N LEU A 491 -8.53 2.62 12.69
CA LEU A 491 -7.80 2.67 13.95
C LEU A 491 -8.39 1.65 14.91
N ARG A 492 -7.53 0.92 15.61
CA ARG A 492 -7.91 0.06 16.70
C ARG A 492 -6.99 0.31 17.88
N ALA A 493 -7.54 0.96 18.89
CA ALA A 493 -6.88 1.30 20.15
C ALA A 493 -7.18 0.20 21.17
N VAL A 494 -6.16 -0.53 21.62
CA VAL A 494 -6.34 -1.65 22.57
C VAL A 494 -5.12 -1.74 23.48
N GLY A 495 -5.31 -1.53 24.79
CA GLY A 495 -4.22 -1.47 25.78
C GLY A 495 -3.89 -2.80 26.44
N ARG A 496 -4.11 -3.93 25.77
CA ARG A 496 -3.85 -5.27 26.33
C ARG A 496 -3.28 -6.22 25.28
N CYS A 497 -2.31 -7.00 25.68
CA CYS A 497 -1.80 -8.12 24.90
C CYS A 497 -2.15 -9.41 25.66
N GLY A 498 -3.24 -10.08 25.21
CA GLY A 498 -3.84 -11.23 25.88
C GLY A 498 -4.83 -10.84 27.00
N SER A 499 -6.07 -11.28 26.91
CA SER A 499 -7.12 -10.99 27.89
C SER A 499 -8.03 -12.20 28.15
N VAL A 500 -8.24 -12.52 29.42
CA VAL A 500 -9.24 -13.50 29.87
C VAL A 500 -10.69 -13.00 29.73
N ARG A 501 -10.89 -11.73 29.32
CA ARG A 501 -12.21 -11.10 29.17
C ARG A 501 -12.75 -11.13 27.74
N SER A 502 -11.96 -11.64 26.79
CA SER A 502 -12.43 -11.81 25.41
C SER A 502 -13.64 -12.72 25.37
N MET A 503 -14.70 -12.32 24.69
CA MET A 503 -15.89 -13.17 24.42
C MET A 503 -15.56 -14.31 23.45
N THR A 504 -14.43 -14.26 22.78
CA THR A 504 -13.87 -15.37 22.01
C THR A 504 -13.11 -16.29 22.96
N ALA A 505 -13.38 -17.58 22.91
CA ALA A 505 -12.98 -18.56 23.91
C ALA A 505 -11.47 -18.79 24.07
N TYR A 506 -10.64 -18.04 23.37
CA TYR A 506 -9.19 -18.16 23.43
C TYR A 506 -8.53 -16.88 23.94
N ALA A 507 -8.06 -16.93 25.15
CA ALA A 507 -6.99 -16.09 25.64
C ALA A 507 -6.18 -16.94 26.60
N PRO A 508 -5.14 -17.63 26.15
CA PRO A 508 -4.12 -17.91 27.11
C PRO A 508 -3.58 -16.53 27.50
N PRO A 509 -3.55 -16.20 28.79
CA PRO A 509 -2.57 -15.21 29.17
C PRO A 509 -1.27 -15.84 28.65
N GLY A 510 -0.64 -15.22 27.65
CA GLY A 510 0.78 -15.43 27.46
C GLY A 510 1.42 -15.29 28.85
N PRO A 511 2.62 -15.80 29.07
CA PRO A 511 3.26 -15.77 30.40
C PRO A 511 3.35 -14.37 30.98
N CYS A 512 2.97 -13.34 30.23
CA CYS A 512 2.93 -11.93 30.61
C CYS A 512 1.62 -11.32 30.12
N ALA A 513 0.69 -11.01 31.03
CA ALA A 513 -0.33 -10.02 30.71
C ALA A 513 0.39 -8.67 30.48
N LEU A 514 0.66 -8.34 29.24
CA LEU A 514 1.24 -7.06 28.86
C LEU A 514 0.12 -6.03 28.73
N TYR A 515 0.39 -4.83 29.20
CA TYR A 515 -0.52 -3.68 29.10
C TYR A 515 0.19 -2.55 28.34
N PRO A 516 0.42 -2.71 27.03
CA PRO A 516 1.09 -1.70 26.23
C PRO A 516 0.23 -0.45 26.16
N GLN A 517 0.82 0.71 26.45
CA GLN A 517 0.13 2.00 26.40
C GLN A 517 0.19 2.61 25.01
N ASP A 518 1.28 2.38 24.27
CA ASP A 518 1.46 2.92 22.93
C ASP A 518 0.44 2.30 21.94
N SER A 519 -0.06 1.10 22.20
CA SER A 519 -1.11 0.45 21.39
C SER A 519 -2.51 1.06 21.56
N GLN A 520 -2.72 1.96 22.55
CA GLN A 520 -3.93 2.80 22.64
C GLN A 520 -3.97 3.88 21.57
N LEU A 521 -2.87 4.10 20.86
CA LEU A 521 -2.77 5.02 19.72
C LEU A 521 -3.31 6.44 20.06
N LEU A 522 -3.03 6.94 21.25
CA LEU A 522 -3.39 8.32 21.61
C LEU A 522 -2.56 9.30 20.80
N GLY A 523 -3.17 10.38 20.30
CA GLY A 523 -2.49 11.41 19.52
C GLY A 523 -3.09 11.63 18.13
N ASN A 524 -2.27 12.15 17.23
CA ASN A 524 -2.66 12.49 15.87
C ASN A 524 -2.15 11.43 14.88
N TRP A 525 -3.05 10.95 14.03
CA TRP A 525 -2.77 9.93 13.04
C TRP A 525 -3.32 10.36 11.68
N GLU A 526 -2.59 10.01 10.63
CA GLU A 526 -2.96 10.28 9.25
C GLU A 526 -2.99 9.00 8.45
N MET A 527 -3.97 8.87 7.56
CA MET A 527 -4.09 7.72 6.67
C MET A 527 -4.74 8.10 5.35
N GLU A 528 -4.38 7.36 4.32
CA GLU A 528 -4.88 7.57 2.97
C GLU A 528 -5.55 6.31 2.44
N TYR A 529 -6.63 6.51 1.69
CA TYR A 529 -7.30 5.46 0.95
C TYR A 529 -7.98 6.03 -0.30
N ALA A 530 -8.40 5.16 -1.20
CA ALA A 530 -9.11 5.55 -2.40
C ALA A 530 -10.22 4.55 -2.75
N LEU A 531 -11.21 5.02 -3.50
CA LEU A 531 -12.25 4.19 -4.11
C LEU A 531 -12.17 4.26 -5.62
N ALA A 532 -12.41 3.10 -6.26
CA ALA A 532 -12.67 3.00 -7.69
C ALA A 532 -14.01 2.25 -7.92
N PHE A 533 -14.66 2.53 -9.04
CA PHE A 533 -16.00 2.06 -9.33
C PHE A 533 -16.08 1.41 -10.71
N ASP A 534 -16.69 0.22 -10.77
CA ASP A 534 -16.95 -0.52 -12.02
C ASP A 534 -15.70 -0.76 -12.87
N THR A 535 -14.54 -0.86 -12.21
CA THR A 535 -13.23 -1.00 -12.87
C THR A 535 -13.02 -2.43 -13.35
N PRO A 536 -12.74 -2.68 -14.64
CA PRO A 536 -12.38 -4.01 -15.15
C PRO A 536 -11.07 -4.52 -14.55
N ASP A 537 -10.87 -5.85 -14.52
CA ASP A 537 -9.65 -6.48 -13.96
C ASP A 537 -8.37 -5.92 -14.59
N ARG A 538 -8.37 -5.72 -15.91
CA ARG A 538 -7.24 -5.15 -16.64
C ARG A 538 -6.86 -3.75 -16.16
N GLU A 539 -7.83 -2.88 -15.90
CA GLU A 539 -7.59 -1.52 -15.42
C GLU A 539 -7.26 -1.51 -13.92
N LEU A 540 -7.79 -2.47 -13.15
CA LEU A 540 -7.61 -2.54 -11.70
C LEU A 540 -6.13 -2.69 -11.31
N SER A 541 -5.39 -3.56 -11.98
CA SER A 541 -3.95 -3.75 -11.72
C SER A 541 -3.16 -2.46 -11.94
N MET A 542 -3.45 -1.74 -13.04
CA MET A 542 -2.81 -0.45 -13.34
C MET A 542 -3.17 0.63 -12.32
N LEU A 543 -4.45 0.71 -11.93
CA LEU A 543 -4.90 1.69 -10.93
C LEU A 543 -4.29 1.42 -9.55
N ALA A 544 -4.22 0.15 -9.14
CA ALA A 544 -3.60 -0.23 -7.88
C ALA A 544 -2.10 0.10 -7.89
N GLU A 545 -1.40 -0.20 -9.00
CA GLU A 545 0.02 0.17 -9.14
C GLU A 545 0.21 1.68 -9.04
N ARG A 546 -0.55 2.45 -9.79
CA ARG A 546 -0.48 3.92 -9.78
C ARG A 546 -0.80 4.52 -8.41
N TYR A 547 -1.82 3.97 -7.71
CA TYR A 547 -2.20 4.46 -6.37
C TYR A 547 -1.10 4.22 -5.34
N HIS A 548 -0.43 3.06 -5.39
CA HIS A 548 0.59 2.66 -4.42
C HIS A 548 2.02 3.07 -4.80
N THR A 549 2.24 3.65 -5.98
CA THR A 549 3.56 4.15 -6.38
C THR A 549 3.69 5.63 -5.97
N PRO A 550 4.64 5.99 -5.10
CA PRO A 550 4.90 7.39 -4.75
C PRO A 550 5.27 8.23 -5.98
N GLU A 551 4.74 9.44 -6.04
CA GLU A 551 5.11 10.43 -7.06
C GLU A 551 6.48 11.00 -6.73
N LEU A 552 7.46 10.83 -7.63
CA LEU A 552 8.84 11.27 -7.45
C LEU A 552 9.19 12.41 -8.39
N TYR A 553 9.97 13.35 -7.88
CA TYR A 553 10.48 14.49 -8.66
C TYR A 553 11.85 14.93 -8.15
N TYR A 554 12.59 15.59 -9.05
CA TYR A 554 13.85 16.22 -8.73
C TYR A 554 13.85 17.66 -9.28
N GLN A 555 14.01 18.63 -8.38
CA GLN A 555 14.21 20.03 -8.76
C GLN A 555 15.69 20.26 -9.05
N ASP A 556 16.00 20.66 -10.26
CA ASP A 556 17.34 20.76 -10.80
C ASP A 556 17.79 22.21 -10.98
N THR A 557 18.99 22.38 -11.50
CA THR A 557 19.58 23.64 -11.97
C THR A 557 19.94 23.51 -13.45
N ALA A 558 20.05 24.64 -14.15
CA ALA A 558 20.46 24.64 -15.55
C ALA A 558 21.91 24.11 -15.70
N HIS A 559 22.10 23.08 -16.50
CA HIS A 559 23.41 22.49 -16.78
C HIS A 559 23.47 21.85 -18.18
N PRO A 560 24.68 21.72 -18.81
CA PRO A 560 24.84 20.98 -20.05
C PRO A 560 24.84 19.48 -19.81
N ALA A 561 24.32 18.71 -20.77
CA ALA A 561 24.42 17.26 -20.78
C ALA A 561 24.36 16.69 -22.21
N GLN A 562 24.50 15.36 -22.34
CA GLN A 562 24.52 14.70 -23.63
C GLN A 562 23.13 14.47 -24.24
N MET A 563 22.10 14.30 -23.38
CA MET A 563 20.73 14.07 -23.82
C MET A 563 19.97 15.40 -23.91
N GLN A 564 19.37 15.67 -25.06
CA GLN A 564 18.58 16.88 -25.28
C GLN A 564 17.11 16.72 -24.92
N GLU A 565 16.65 15.52 -24.69
CA GLU A 565 15.26 15.19 -24.36
C GLU A 565 15.18 14.36 -23.09
N SER A 566 14.00 14.32 -22.51
CA SER A 566 13.66 13.40 -21.42
C SER A 566 14.02 11.96 -21.78
N ALA A 567 14.39 11.15 -20.79
CA ALA A 567 14.86 9.80 -21.02
C ALA A 567 13.89 8.95 -21.83
N GLN A 568 14.47 8.13 -22.67
CA GLN A 568 13.75 7.01 -23.24
C GLN A 568 13.25 6.08 -22.13
N SER A 569 12.08 5.52 -22.33
CA SER A 569 11.50 4.51 -21.44
C SER A 569 12.48 3.37 -21.21
N LEU A 570 12.77 3.02 -19.95
CA LEU A 570 13.63 1.86 -19.66
C LEU A 570 13.05 0.59 -20.29
N PHE A 571 11.78 0.33 -20.03
CA PHE A 571 10.96 -0.65 -20.73
C PHE A 571 9.47 -0.31 -20.61
N CYS A 572 8.68 -0.94 -21.45
CA CYS A 572 7.24 -0.89 -21.41
C CYS A 572 6.65 -2.31 -21.52
N LEU A 573 5.57 -2.55 -20.77
CA LEU A 573 4.86 -3.83 -20.70
C LEU A 573 3.56 -3.73 -21.49
N ASP A 574 3.21 -4.77 -22.26
CA ASP A 574 2.01 -4.78 -23.10
C ASP A 574 0.76 -5.35 -22.41
N VAL A 575 0.93 -6.13 -21.34
CA VAL A 575 -0.14 -6.87 -20.66
C VAL A 575 -0.28 -6.44 -19.22
N PRO A 576 -1.31 -5.61 -18.86
CA PRO A 576 -1.52 -5.12 -17.49
C PRO A 576 -1.83 -6.21 -16.46
N GLU A 577 -2.33 -7.37 -16.89
CA GLU A 577 -2.61 -8.51 -16.03
C GLU A 577 -1.35 -9.24 -15.56
N PHE A 578 -0.18 -8.95 -16.15
CA PHE A 578 1.11 -9.38 -15.63
C PHE A 578 1.63 -8.33 -14.64
N VAL A 579 1.50 -8.61 -13.37
CA VAL A 579 1.87 -7.69 -12.28
C VAL A 579 3.38 -7.75 -12.06
N VAL A 580 4.07 -6.64 -12.28
CA VAL A 580 5.51 -6.51 -11.98
C VAL A 580 5.68 -6.32 -10.47
N SER A 581 6.41 -7.23 -9.82
CA SER A 581 6.63 -7.23 -8.37
C SER A 581 8.03 -6.83 -7.97
N CYS A 582 8.99 -6.75 -8.90
CA CYS A 582 10.35 -6.30 -8.66
C CYS A 582 10.99 -5.85 -9.98
N VAL A 583 11.65 -4.71 -9.95
CA VAL A 583 12.55 -4.23 -11.00
C VAL A 583 13.80 -3.69 -10.31
N GLN A 584 14.93 -4.34 -10.47
CA GLN A 584 16.15 -4.00 -9.75
C GLN A 584 17.37 -4.01 -10.67
N GLY A 585 18.25 -3.03 -10.53
CA GLY A 585 19.56 -3.05 -11.17
C GLY A 585 20.51 -4.00 -10.44
N LEU A 586 21.27 -4.81 -11.20
CA LEU A 586 22.30 -5.70 -10.66
C LEU A 586 23.72 -5.20 -10.91
N GLY A 587 23.87 -4.04 -11.57
CA GLY A 587 25.16 -3.48 -12.03
C GLY A 587 25.47 -3.93 -13.45
N ASP A 588 26.48 -3.30 -14.07
CA ASP A 588 27.01 -3.62 -15.42
C ASP A 588 25.97 -3.78 -16.52
N GLY A 589 24.89 -2.97 -16.48
CA GLY A 589 23.80 -3.04 -17.46
C GLY A 589 22.83 -4.21 -17.25
N GLU A 590 22.94 -4.98 -16.17
CA GLU A 590 22.03 -6.05 -15.83
C GLU A 590 20.85 -5.56 -14.98
N ILE A 591 19.66 -6.02 -15.34
CA ILE A 591 18.39 -5.68 -14.70
C ILE A 591 17.64 -6.97 -14.38
N LEU A 592 17.19 -7.11 -13.13
CA LEU A 592 16.28 -8.16 -12.71
C LEU A 592 14.85 -7.65 -12.81
N ILE A 593 13.98 -8.42 -13.45
CA ILE A 593 12.54 -8.18 -13.52
C ILE A 593 11.82 -9.42 -13.01
N ARG A 594 10.92 -9.23 -12.05
CA ARG A 594 10.05 -10.28 -11.53
C ARG A 594 8.60 -9.83 -11.64
N GLY A 595 7.75 -10.76 -12.04
CA GLY A 595 6.31 -10.54 -12.07
C GLY A 595 5.54 -11.84 -11.93
N TYR A 596 4.24 -11.71 -11.83
CA TYR A 596 3.30 -12.82 -11.69
C TYR A 596 1.97 -12.47 -12.35
N GLN A 597 1.15 -13.49 -12.55
CA GLN A 597 -0.23 -13.30 -12.96
C GLN A 597 -1.15 -14.26 -12.20
N TYR A 598 -2.37 -13.83 -11.99
CA TYR A 598 -3.41 -14.56 -11.25
C TYR A 598 -4.67 -14.84 -12.09
N THR A 599 -4.62 -14.58 -13.40
CA THR A 599 -5.73 -14.89 -14.30
C THR A 599 -5.90 -16.40 -14.46
N GLY A 600 -7.10 -16.85 -14.78
CA GLY A 600 -7.41 -18.28 -14.93
C GLY A 600 -6.80 -18.97 -16.18
N HIS A 601 -5.93 -18.28 -16.95
CA HIS A 601 -5.32 -18.78 -18.18
C HIS A 601 -3.89 -18.28 -18.34
N SER A 602 -3.12 -18.86 -19.25
CA SER A 602 -1.78 -18.40 -19.58
C SER A 602 -1.84 -17.09 -20.36
N LEU A 603 -0.92 -16.16 -20.06
CA LEU A 603 -0.75 -14.89 -20.77
C LEU A 603 0.48 -14.95 -21.70
N SER A 604 0.37 -14.36 -22.88
CA SER A 604 1.53 -14.01 -23.70
C SER A 604 1.96 -12.60 -23.33
N VAL A 605 3.17 -12.44 -22.84
CA VAL A 605 3.71 -11.18 -22.32
C VAL A 605 4.89 -10.74 -23.16
N SER A 606 4.93 -9.46 -23.50
CA SER A 606 6.06 -8.78 -24.15
C SER A 606 6.54 -7.62 -23.28
N ILE A 607 7.84 -7.60 -23.03
CA ILE A 607 8.54 -6.47 -22.40
C ILE A 607 9.47 -5.88 -23.46
N ARG A 608 9.22 -4.61 -23.84
CA ARG A 608 10.04 -3.91 -24.82
C ARG A 608 10.92 -2.89 -24.11
N PHE A 609 12.23 -3.01 -24.30
CA PHE A 609 13.25 -2.15 -23.71
C PHE A 609 13.61 -0.97 -24.63
N CYS A 610 14.22 0.06 -24.06
CA CYS A 610 14.72 1.22 -24.82
C CYS A 610 15.93 0.92 -25.74
N ARG A 611 16.59 -0.23 -25.53
CA ARG A 611 17.79 -0.64 -26.24
C ARG A 611 17.71 -2.13 -26.58
N SER A 612 18.53 -2.56 -27.54
CA SER A 612 18.67 -3.97 -27.87
C SER A 612 19.18 -4.77 -26.68
N ILE A 613 18.55 -5.90 -26.42
CA ILE A 613 18.93 -6.84 -25.38
C ILE A 613 20.15 -7.63 -25.86
N GLN A 614 21.21 -7.68 -25.03
CA GLN A 614 22.39 -8.49 -25.29
C GLN A 614 22.17 -9.95 -24.85
N THR A 615 21.65 -10.13 -23.64
CA THR A 615 21.32 -11.46 -23.10
C THR A 615 20.09 -11.41 -22.19
N ALA A 616 19.32 -12.49 -22.18
CA ALA A 616 18.21 -12.67 -21.24
C ALA A 616 18.22 -14.09 -20.65
N TRP A 617 17.98 -14.20 -19.37
CA TRP A 617 17.98 -15.43 -18.61
C TRP A 617 16.75 -15.54 -17.74
N ARG A 618 16.10 -16.68 -17.79
CA ARG A 618 15.16 -17.06 -16.73
C ARG A 618 15.93 -17.50 -15.50
N THR A 619 15.54 -17.03 -14.32
CA THR A 619 16.26 -17.27 -13.07
C THR A 619 15.32 -17.80 -11.98
N ASP A 620 15.87 -18.26 -10.88
CA ASP A 620 15.15 -18.44 -9.63
C ASP A 620 15.08 -17.13 -8.83
N PHE A 621 14.51 -17.17 -7.62
CA PHE A 621 14.37 -16.00 -6.76
C PHE A 621 15.71 -15.39 -6.32
N THR A 622 16.77 -16.18 -6.31
CA THR A 622 18.11 -15.72 -5.92
C THR A 622 18.93 -15.20 -7.09
N GLY A 623 18.34 -15.15 -8.30
CA GLY A 623 19.01 -14.67 -9.51
C GLY A 623 19.90 -15.72 -10.19
N ASN A 624 19.92 -16.97 -9.71
CA ASN A 624 20.67 -18.05 -10.38
C ASN A 624 20.10 -18.31 -11.75
N ARG A 625 20.93 -18.17 -12.78
CA ARG A 625 20.55 -18.37 -14.19
C ARG A 625 20.27 -19.84 -14.45
N ARG A 626 19.06 -20.14 -14.96
CA ARG A 626 18.63 -21.50 -15.27
C ARG A 626 18.54 -21.78 -16.75
N GLU A 627 17.97 -20.85 -17.51
CA GLU A 627 17.60 -21.03 -18.89
C GLU A 627 17.83 -19.73 -19.66
N ALA A 628 18.52 -19.81 -20.79
CA ALA A 628 18.60 -18.68 -21.71
C ALA A 628 17.24 -18.49 -22.38
N VAL A 629 16.80 -17.26 -22.53
CA VAL A 629 15.52 -16.91 -23.16
C VAL A 629 15.78 -16.30 -24.52
N ASP A 630 14.99 -16.70 -25.51
CA ASP A 630 15.04 -16.10 -26.84
C ASP A 630 14.61 -14.64 -26.80
N ILE A 631 15.42 -13.79 -27.46
CA ILE A 631 15.21 -12.36 -27.57
C ILE A 631 15.02 -11.96 -29.03
N SER A 632 14.21 -10.93 -29.26
CA SER A 632 14.03 -10.33 -30.58
C SER A 632 14.36 -8.85 -30.54
N GLY A 633 15.63 -8.51 -30.81
CA GLY A 633 16.11 -7.13 -30.77
C GLY A 633 15.99 -6.51 -29.38
N ASP A 634 15.04 -5.63 -29.18
CA ASP A 634 14.74 -4.93 -27.91
C ASP A 634 13.63 -5.61 -27.08
N THR A 635 13.11 -6.74 -27.53
CA THR A 635 11.91 -7.36 -26.98
C THR A 635 12.20 -8.72 -26.34
N LEU A 636 11.76 -8.86 -25.07
CA LEU A 636 11.68 -10.13 -24.35
C LEU A 636 10.23 -10.61 -24.36
N ALA A 637 9.96 -11.72 -25.05
CA ALA A 637 8.62 -12.31 -25.12
C ALA A 637 8.59 -13.68 -24.43
N PHE A 638 7.54 -13.95 -23.63
CA PHE A 638 7.39 -15.21 -22.93
C PHE A 638 5.92 -15.53 -22.64
N SER A 639 5.66 -16.80 -22.33
CA SER A 639 4.38 -17.24 -21.80
C SER A 639 4.43 -17.27 -20.27
N ALA A 640 3.49 -16.58 -19.62
CA ALA A 640 3.29 -16.61 -18.17
C ALA A 640 2.13 -17.56 -17.84
N PRO A 641 2.40 -18.77 -17.34
CA PRO A 641 1.35 -19.71 -16.94
C PRO A 641 0.51 -19.17 -15.78
N HIS A 642 -0.71 -19.69 -15.64
CA HIS A 642 -1.59 -19.36 -14.51
C HIS A 642 -0.88 -19.53 -13.16
N ALA A 643 -1.05 -18.55 -12.25
CA ALA A 643 -0.54 -18.55 -10.88
C ALA A 643 0.98 -18.85 -10.79
N LYS A 644 1.77 -18.35 -11.76
CA LYS A 644 3.22 -18.58 -11.82
C LYS A 644 3.98 -17.27 -11.64
N ILE A 645 5.00 -17.31 -10.78
CA ILE A 645 5.96 -16.21 -10.65
C ILE A 645 7.09 -16.45 -11.66
N MET A 646 7.44 -15.41 -12.39
CA MET A 646 8.50 -15.42 -13.41
C MET A 646 9.57 -14.41 -13.02
N THR A 647 10.83 -14.80 -13.10
CA THR A 647 11.97 -13.91 -12.85
C THR A 647 12.94 -13.99 -14.01
N PHE A 648 13.40 -12.83 -14.48
CA PHE A 648 14.34 -12.69 -15.58
C PHE A 648 15.49 -11.77 -15.16
N VAL A 649 16.69 -12.07 -15.68
CA VAL A 649 17.82 -11.14 -15.69
C VAL A 649 18.10 -10.80 -17.13
N VAL A 650 18.08 -9.52 -17.46
CA VAL A 650 18.28 -8.98 -18.81
C VAL A 650 19.49 -8.06 -18.79
N ARG A 651 20.38 -8.18 -19.77
CA ARG A 651 21.50 -7.25 -20.01
C ARG A 651 21.20 -6.41 -21.23
N LEU A 652 21.26 -5.07 -21.08
CA LEU A 652 21.08 -4.08 -22.13
C LEU A 652 22.38 -3.61 -22.74
#